data_2ec7bf0263633ca81531c139498e7a83
#
_entry.id   2ec7bf0263633ca81531c139498e7a83
#
_cell.length_a   1.000
_cell.length_b   1.000
_cell.length_c   1.000
_cell.angle_alpha   90.00
_cell.angle_beta   90.00
_cell.angle_gamma   90.00
#
_symmetry.space_group_name_H-M   'P 1'
#
loop_
_entity.id
_entity.type
_entity.pdbx_description
1 polymer ?
#
loop_
_entity_poly.entity_id
_entity_poly.type
_entity_poly.pdbx_seq_one_letter_code
_entity_poly.pdbx_strand_id
1 'polypeptide(L)'
;MAAPNSLISLLGRTPDPEQLRHVHTIPARKAVNEPWPHWVHPDIVDAYGTLGIQEPYRHQIQAADLAHSGQHVVIATGTASGKSLAYQLPALDAIHRSELRVLSDPGKIHDDGAVTLYLSPTKALAADQLAAIRALKLPTVRAETYDGDTDVASRRWIRDHANFILANPDMLHFGILPNHTWWARFFRRLRYVIVDEAHSYRGVFGSHVANLMRRLRRICAYYGAGNSFPEPIFIAASATASDPGVSFGRLIGAPVREVSEDCSPHGSTTVAFWEPALTDVRGENGAKQRRTAVAETADILANLVSSRVRTIAFIKSRRGAESIASITKRLLDEVDPSLPGRVAAYRSGYLPEERRALEQALRSGQLLGVSSTSALELGIDISGLDAVLVAGWPGTRASLFQQIGRAGRAGQDAIAAFVASDDPLDTYLVNHPEAIFDVSVEATVFDPGNPYVLGPHLCAAAAELPIGPGELDLFGPTSEDLLDRLVDQGYLRKRPAGWFWTHPESAAGMVNLRADGGGPVSIVDAETGSLLGTMDSPQTHYQAHTGAIYVHQGESYLVEDLNEADHCVMVRRVNPDFYTTARDVTQIEVLETSRSVQWGDVTVHFGDVKVTTQVVSFQRKALISNEILGEEPLELGARDLFTKAVWFVVDNRSLHGAGLVEAEFPGALHAAEHAAIGLLPLVASSDRWDIGGVSTALHADTGVPTIFVYDGHPGGAGFAERGFEKAKIWLTATRDAIKACECDNGCPSCVQSPKCGNKNNPLDKAAAITLLGVLLKDAT
;
A
#
# COMPACT_ATOMS: atom_id res chain seq x y z
N MET A 1 -16.98 -21.76 -24.95
CA MET A 1 -16.14 -20.62 -24.53
C MET A 1 -15.69 -19.85 -25.75
N ALA A 2 -15.81 -18.54 -25.76
CA ALA A 2 -15.33 -17.74 -26.87
C ALA A 2 -13.80 -17.73 -26.87
N ALA A 3 -13.16 -17.81 -28.03
CA ALA A 3 -11.71 -17.72 -28.12
C ALA A 3 -11.21 -16.36 -27.59
N PRO A 4 -9.97 -16.24 -27.05
CA PRO A 4 -9.44 -14.98 -26.52
C PRO A 4 -9.66 -13.76 -27.42
N ASN A 5 -9.49 -13.93 -28.73
CA ASN A 5 -9.73 -12.88 -29.73
C ASN A 5 -11.21 -12.44 -29.81
N SER A 6 -12.15 -13.30 -29.43
CA SER A 6 -13.59 -12.92 -29.38
C SER A 6 -13.93 -12.16 -28.10
N LEU A 7 -13.24 -12.39 -26.99
CA LEU A 7 -13.39 -11.63 -25.76
C LEU A 7 -12.78 -10.23 -25.88
N ILE A 8 -11.64 -10.09 -26.56
CA ILE A 8 -11.05 -8.76 -26.85
C ILE A 8 -12.00 -7.92 -27.69
N SER A 9 -12.73 -8.53 -28.65
CA SER A 9 -13.74 -7.81 -29.44
C SER A 9 -14.93 -7.28 -28.62
N LEU A 10 -15.17 -7.82 -27.41
CA LEU A 10 -16.20 -7.35 -26.49
C LEU A 10 -15.76 -6.14 -25.66
N LEU A 11 -14.45 -5.85 -25.57
CA LEU A 11 -13.96 -4.66 -24.87
C LEU A 11 -14.39 -3.37 -25.58
N GLY A 12 -14.59 -3.40 -26.92
CA GLY A 12 -15.11 -2.27 -27.68
C GLY A 12 -16.02 -2.73 -28.81
N ARG A 13 -17.01 -1.91 -29.19
CA ARG A 13 -17.94 -2.19 -30.32
C ARG A 13 -17.21 -2.33 -31.66
N THR A 14 -16.09 -1.72 -31.81
CA THR A 14 -14.99 -1.95 -32.75
C THR A 14 -13.74 -1.44 -32.01
N PRO A 15 -12.75 -2.27 -31.68
CA PRO A 15 -11.51 -1.77 -31.08
C PRO A 15 -10.95 -0.74 -32.06
N ASP A 16 -10.99 0.53 -31.66
CA ASP A 16 -10.20 1.53 -32.36
C ASP A 16 -8.73 1.11 -32.16
N PRO A 17 -7.98 0.82 -33.23
CA PRO A 17 -6.58 0.42 -33.12
C PRO A 17 -5.75 1.45 -32.31
N GLU A 18 -6.21 2.69 -32.22
CA GLU A 18 -5.56 3.73 -31.46
C GLU A 18 -5.79 3.61 -29.95
N GLN A 19 -6.89 2.98 -29.50
CA GLN A 19 -7.19 2.80 -28.07
C GLN A 19 -6.56 1.53 -27.48
N LEU A 20 -6.54 0.44 -28.26
CA LEU A 20 -5.90 -0.81 -27.86
C LEU A 20 -4.40 -0.76 -28.22
N ARG A 21 -3.58 -0.29 -27.29
CA ARG A 21 -2.13 -0.08 -27.52
C ARG A 21 -1.33 -1.38 -27.58
N HIS A 22 -1.65 -2.33 -26.72
CA HIS A 22 -0.92 -3.60 -26.63
C HIS A 22 -1.82 -4.73 -26.09
N VAL A 23 -1.47 -5.96 -26.44
CA VAL A 23 -2.06 -7.19 -25.90
C VAL A 23 -0.94 -8.11 -25.46
N HIS A 24 -0.92 -8.44 -24.17
CA HIS A 24 0.04 -9.38 -23.58
C HIS A 24 -0.66 -10.67 -23.17
N THR A 25 -0.05 -11.81 -23.39
CA THR A 25 -0.59 -13.09 -22.95
C THR A 25 0.30 -13.73 -21.92
N ILE A 26 -0.23 -13.90 -20.70
CA ILE A 26 0.38 -14.70 -19.66
C ILE A 26 0.04 -16.17 -19.95
N PRO A 27 1.06 -17.02 -20.23
CA PRO A 27 0.79 -18.39 -20.66
C PRO A 27 0.20 -19.25 -19.55
N ALA A 28 -0.61 -20.24 -19.92
CA ALA A 28 -1.13 -21.24 -18.97
C ALA A 28 0.01 -22.04 -18.34
N ARG A 29 -0.17 -22.42 -17.09
CA ARG A 29 0.77 -23.24 -16.34
C ARG A 29 0.06 -24.49 -15.78
N LYS A 30 0.77 -25.63 -15.82
CA LYS A 30 0.31 -26.89 -15.21
C LYS A 30 0.71 -26.95 -13.75
N ALA A 31 -0.09 -27.66 -12.94
CA ALA A 31 0.27 -27.97 -11.57
C ALA A 31 1.54 -28.85 -11.50
N VAL A 32 2.37 -28.58 -10.49
CA VAL A 32 3.45 -29.48 -10.07
C VAL A 32 3.19 -29.84 -8.63
N ASN A 33 2.72 -31.08 -8.40
CA ASN A 33 2.37 -31.60 -7.10
C ASN A 33 3.53 -32.38 -6.47
N GLU A 34 3.51 -32.52 -5.15
CA GLU A 34 4.41 -33.37 -4.37
C GLU A 34 3.60 -34.16 -3.33
N PRO A 35 4.08 -35.38 -2.93
CA PRO A 35 3.42 -36.12 -1.88
C PRO A 35 3.47 -35.38 -0.55
N TRP A 36 2.51 -35.72 0.33
CA TRP A 36 2.48 -35.20 1.69
C TRP A 36 3.76 -35.54 2.44
N PRO A 37 4.37 -34.58 3.19
CA PRO A 37 5.56 -34.88 4.00
C PRO A 37 5.29 -35.90 5.10
N HIS A 38 6.24 -36.78 5.37
CA HIS A 38 6.13 -37.82 6.38
C HIS A 38 5.90 -37.30 7.81
N TRP A 39 6.29 -36.05 8.09
CA TRP A 39 6.10 -35.44 9.39
C TRP A 39 4.67 -34.93 9.62
N VAL A 40 3.85 -34.77 8.60
CA VAL A 40 2.46 -34.33 8.75
C VAL A 40 1.61 -35.49 9.34
N HIS A 41 0.85 -35.16 10.39
CA HIS A 41 -0.03 -36.15 11.03
C HIS A 41 -1.14 -36.61 10.05
N PRO A 42 -1.47 -37.92 10.00
CA PRO A 42 -2.51 -38.45 9.09
C PRO A 42 -3.85 -37.73 9.18
N ASP A 43 -4.32 -37.38 10.39
CA ASP A 43 -5.60 -36.68 10.59
C ASP A 43 -5.65 -35.34 9.85
N ILE A 44 -4.50 -34.65 9.67
CA ILE A 44 -4.41 -33.39 8.93
C ILE A 44 -4.49 -33.68 7.43
N VAL A 45 -3.80 -34.73 6.96
CA VAL A 45 -3.86 -35.16 5.55
C VAL A 45 -5.31 -35.51 5.19
N ASP A 46 -5.98 -36.29 6.04
CA ASP A 46 -7.37 -36.69 5.85
C ASP A 46 -8.31 -35.47 5.85
N ALA A 47 -8.08 -34.49 6.74
CA ALA A 47 -8.87 -33.28 6.79
C ALA A 47 -8.76 -32.47 5.48
N TYR A 48 -7.57 -32.29 4.92
CA TYR A 48 -7.39 -31.65 3.60
C TYR A 48 -7.97 -32.52 2.47
N GLY A 49 -7.87 -33.85 2.56
CA GLY A 49 -8.50 -34.77 1.63
C GLY A 49 -10.02 -34.57 1.53
N THR A 50 -10.71 -34.29 2.67
CA THR A 50 -12.16 -33.99 2.67
C THR A 50 -12.50 -32.70 1.96
N LEU A 51 -11.55 -31.77 1.86
CA LEU A 51 -11.68 -30.51 1.10
C LEU A 51 -11.27 -30.67 -0.37
N GLY A 52 -10.92 -31.89 -0.82
CA GLY A 52 -10.56 -32.19 -2.21
C GLY A 52 -9.07 -32.01 -2.54
N ILE A 53 -8.22 -31.73 -1.56
CA ILE A 53 -6.77 -31.61 -1.75
C ILE A 53 -6.14 -32.98 -1.58
N GLN A 54 -5.86 -33.67 -2.69
CA GLN A 54 -5.25 -34.99 -2.68
C GLN A 54 -3.72 -34.92 -2.55
N GLU A 55 -3.11 -34.02 -3.29
CA GLU A 55 -1.69 -33.76 -3.27
C GLU A 55 -1.45 -32.23 -3.28
N PRO A 56 -0.60 -31.70 -2.38
CA PRO A 56 -0.25 -30.29 -2.36
C PRO A 56 0.70 -29.93 -3.52
N TYR A 57 0.82 -28.64 -3.81
CA TYR A 57 1.80 -28.15 -4.77
C TYR A 57 3.21 -28.14 -4.17
N ARG A 58 4.23 -28.36 -5.02
CA ARG A 58 5.64 -28.41 -4.61
C ARG A 58 6.06 -27.21 -3.76
N HIS A 59 5.72 -25.97 -4.15
CA HIS A 59 6.09 -24.77 -3.41
C HIS A 59 5.48 -24.73 -2.00
N GLN A 60 4.29 -25.32 -1.81
CA GLN A 60 3.63 -25.42 -0.49
C GLN A 60 4.43 -26.33 0.44
N ILE A 61 4.87 -27.48 -0.07
CA ILE A 61 5.65 -28.46 0.69
C ILE A 61 7.04 -27.91 1.01
N GLN A 62 7.72 -27.31 0.03
CA GLN A 62 9.05 -26.70 0.25
C GLN A 62 9.02 -25.67 1.37
N ALA A 63 8.03 -24.78 1.38
CA ALA A 63 7.91 -23.78 2.43
C ALA A 63 7.52 -24.41 3.80
N ALA A 64 6.64 -25.39 3.81
CA ALA A 64 6.26 -26.12 5.03
C ALA A 64 7.45 -26.91 5.64
N ASP A 65 8.26 -27.55 4.82
CA ASP A 65 9.46 -28.29 5.25
C ASP A 65 10.52 -27.36 5.85
N LEU A 66 10.76 -26.21 5.22
CA LEU A 66 11.67 -25.20 5.76
C LEU A 66 11.19 -24.70 7.14
N ALA A 67 9.91 -24.38 7.28
CA ALA A 67 9.36 -23.94 8.55
C ALA A 67 9.38 -25.05 9.62
N HIS A 68 9.03 -26.30 9.24
CA HIS A 68 9.08 -27.45 10.14
C HIS A 68 10.51 -27.73 10.62
N SER A 69 11.52 -27.53 9.75
CA SER A 69 12.94 -27.69 10.12
C SER A 69 13.52 -26.56 10.96
N GLY A 70 12.68 -25.56 11.33
CA GLY A 70 13.09 -24.46 12.21
C GLY A 70 13.68 -23.23 11.49
N GLN A 71 13.45 -23.09 10.18
CA GLN A 71 13.92 -21.93 9.41
C GLN A 71 12.80 -20.92 9.21
N HIS A 72 13.11 -19.62 9.30
CA HIS A 72 12.20 -18.58 8.86
C HIS A 72 12.05 -18.66 7.34
N VAL A 73 10.82 -18.53 6.84
CA VAL A 73 10.52 -18.70 5.42
C VAL A 73 9.54 -17.66 4.92
N VAL A 74 9.73 -17.22 3.69
CA VAL A 74 8.75 -16.46 2.92
C VAL A 74 8.36 -17.23 1.67
N ILE A 75 7.05 -17.40 1.46
CA ILE A 75 6.48 -17.91 0.23
C ILE A 75 5.93 -16.76 -0.58
N ALA A 76 6.53 -16.51 -1.74
CA ALA A 76 6.23 -15.37 -2.62
C ALA A 76 5.80 -15.86 -3.99
N THR A 77 4.56 -16.32 -4.07
CA THR A 77 3.95 -16.87 -5.29
C THR A 77 2.69 -16.10 -5.68
N GLY A 78 2.19 -16.33 -6.88
CA GLY A 78 1.02 -15.64 -7.43
C GLY A 78 -0.23 -15.72 -6.56
N THR A 79 -1.24 -14.92 -6.90
CA THR A 79 -2.56 -14.96 -6.26
C THR A 79 -3.22 -16.32 -6.54
N ALA A 80 -4.02 -16.82 -5.58
CA ALA A 80 -4.71 -18.12 -5.67
C ALA A 80 -3.79 -19.34 -5.84
N SER A 81 -2.50 -19.23 -5.55
CA SER A 81 -1.55 -20.37 -5.59
C SER A 81 -1.64 -21.31 -4.37
N GLY A 82 -2.57 -21.03 -3.45
CA GLY A 82 -2.78 -21.87 -2.25
C GLY A 82 -1.72 -21.70 -1.16
N LYS A 83 -1.09 -20.52 -1.05
CA LYS A 83 -0.05 -20.19 -0.03
C LYS A 83 -0.45 -20.57 1.40
N SER A 84 -1.75 -20.54 1.72
CA SER A 84 -2.25 -20.83 3.06
C SER A 84 -1.85 -22.22 3.56
N LEU A 85 -1.85 -23.22 2.70
CA LEU A 85 -1.45 -24.57 3.06
C LEU A 85 0.00 -24.64 3.53
N ALA A 86 0.91 -23.86 2.93
CA ALA A 86 2.33 -23.85 3.28
C ALA A 86 2.60 -23.46 4.74
N TYR A 87 1.84 -22.51 5.29
CA TYR A 87 2.00 -22.11 6.69
C TYR A 87 1.03 -22.83 7.63
N GLN A 88 -0.11 -23.29 7.13
CA GLN A 88 -1.06 -24.06 7.93
C GLN A 88 -0.52 -25.44 8.31
N LEU A 89 0.16 -26.14 7.39
CA LEU A 89 0.69 -27.48 7.66
C LEU A 89 1.57 -27.55 8.91
N PRO A 90 2.69 -26.81 9.02
CA PRO A 90 3.55 -26.91 10.21
C PRO A 90 2.85 -26.38 11.46
N ALA A 91 2.00 -25.36 11.35
CA ALA A 91 1.28 -24.79 12.47
C ALA A 91 0.24 -25.75 13.05
N LEU A 92 -0.59 -26.33 12.18
CA LEU A 92 -1.65 -27.28 12.58
C LEU A 92 -1.05 -28.59 13.10
N ASP A 93 0.03 -29.10 12.48
CA ASP A 93 0.69 -30.32 12.95
C ASP A 93 1.27 -30.16 14.35
N ALA A 94 1.97 -29.05 14.60
CA ALA A 94 2.51 -28.76 15.93
C ALA A 94 1.43 -28.64 17.00
N ILE A 95 0.32 -27.93 16.70
CA ILE A 95 -0.83 -27.81 17.60
C ILE A 95 -1.46 -29.19 17.83
N HIS A 96 -1.78 -29.90 16.76
CA HIS A 96 -2.45 -31.20 16.83
C HIS A 96 -1.66 -32.23 17.67
N ARG A 97 -0.36 -32.36 17.39
CA ARG A 97 0.53 -33.26 18.16
C ARG A 97 0.66 -32.87 19.62
N SER A 98 0.72 -31.56 19.92
CA SER A 98 0.81 -31.13 21.31
C SER A 98 -0.47 -31.38 22.09
N GLU A 99 -1.64 -31.18 21.49
CA GLU A 99 -2.93 -31.45 22.12
C GLU A 99 -3.20 -32.96 22.29
N LEU A 100 -2.80 -33.80 21.32
CA LEU A 100 -2.88 -35.24 21.46
C LEU A 100 -2.01 -35.77 22.63
N ARG A 101 -0.81 -35.17 22.86
CA ARG A 101 0.02 -35.53 24.03
C ARG A 101 -0.66 -35.16 25.34
N VAL A 102 -1.30 -33.97 25.42
CA VAL A 102 -2.07 -33.54 26.60
C VAL A 102 -3.24 -34.52 26.87
N LEU A 103 -3.94 -34.94 25.83
CA LEU A 103 -5.06 -35.90 25.95
C LEU A 103 -4.62 -37.33 26.36
N SER A 104 -3.42 -37.75 25.95
CA SER A 104 -2.88 -39.06 26.27
C SER A 104 -2.30 -39.19 27.70
N ASP A 105 -1.91 -38.07 28.32
CA ASP A 105 -1.36 -38.05 29.69
C ASP A 105 -1.90 -36.86 30.49
N PRO A 106 -3.20 -36.83 30.86
CA PRO A 106 -3.85 -35.69 31.49
C PRO A 106 -3.37 -35.39 32.91
N GLY A 107 -2.52 -36.22 33.50
CA GLY A 107 -1.94 -36.05 34.84
C GLY A 107 -0.65 -35.25 34.88
N LYS A 108 -0.01 -35.00 33.74
CA LYS A 108 1.20 -34.18 33.66
C LYS A 108 0.91 -32.73 33.24
N ILE A 109 1.66 -31.80 33.85
CA ILE A 109 1.67 -30.42 33.37
C ILE A 109 2.51 -30.38 32.10
N HIS A 110 1.82 -30.38 30.93
CA HIS A 110 2.45 -30.19 29.64
C HIS A 110 2.61 -28.69 29.36
N ASP A 111 3.79 -28.15 29.65
CA ASP A 111 4.13 -26.76 29.37
C ASP A 111 4.66 -26.56 27.94
N ASP A 112 4.81 -27.66 27.20
CA ASP A 112 5.39 -27.75 25.85
C ASP A 112 4.35 -27.71 24.71
N GLY A 113 3.15 -27.22 24.98
CA GLY A 113 2.11 -27.05 23.96
C GLY A 113 2.53 -26.05 22.86
N ALA A 114 2.00 -26.24 21.64
CA ALA A 114 2.23 -25.32 20.55
C ALA A 114 1.04 -24.37 20.36
N VAL A 115 1.33 -23.07 20.14
CA VAL A 115 0.35 -22.08 19.70
C VAL A 115 0.90 -21.32 18.50
N THR A 116 -0.01 -20.75 17.71
CA THR A 116 0.32 -19.97 16.51
C THR A 116 -0.32 -18.59 16.58
N LEU A 117 0.44 -17.57 16.19
CA LEU A 117 -0.04 -16.22 15.94
C LEU A 117 -0.08 -15.98 14.44
N TYR A 118 -1.25 -15.65 13.92
CA TYR A 118 -1.44 -15.22 12.53
C TYR A 118 -1.69 -13.73 12.50
N LEU A 119 -0.91 -13.00 11.70
CA LEU A 119 -1.00 -11.55 11.54
C LEU A 119 -1.38 -11.23 10.10
N SER A 120 -2.45 -10.46 9.93
CA SER A 120 -2.89 -9.96 8.63
C SER A 120 -3.10 -8.44 8.66
N PRO A 121 -2.98 -7.76 7.51
CA PRO A 121 -3.19 -6.30 7.43
C PRO A 121 -4.65 -5.90 7.65
N THR A 122 -5.60 -6.81 7.42
CA THR A 122 -7.05 -6.53 7.49
C THR A 122 -7.82 -7.59 8.29
N LYS A 123 -8.92 -7.15 8.96
CA LYS A 123 -9.83 -8.06 9.68
C LYS A 123 -10.53 -9.05 8.74
N ALA A 124 -10.84 -8.63 7.49
CA ALA A 124 -11.51 -9.47 6.51
C ALA A 124 -10.68 -10.71 6.15
N LEU A 125 -9.38 -10.52 5.93
CA LEU A 125 -8.46 -11.62 5.65
C LEU A 125 -8.34 -12.58 6.84
N ALA A 126 -8.28 -12.06 8.07
CA ALA A 126 -8.28 -12.89 9.27
C ALA A 126 -9.56 -13.72 9.39
N ALA A 127 -10.73 -13.15 9.10
CA ALA A 127 -12.01 -13.85 9.13
C ALA A 127 -12.10 -14.95 8.06
N ASP A 128 -11.59 -14.71 6.86
CA ASP A 128 -11.53 -15.71 5.79
C ASP A 128 -10.63 -16.89 6.16
N GLN A 129 -9.44 -16.61 6.69
CA GLN A 129 -8.53 -17.65 7.17
C GLN A 129 -9.11 -18.43 8.36
N LEU A 130 -9.81 -17.77 9.27
CA LEU A 130 -10.52 -18.47 10.35
C LEU A 130 -11.56 -19.45 9.81
N ALA A 131 -12.34 -19.04 8.80
CA ALA A 131 -13.32 -19.91 8.17
C ALA A 131 -12.65 -21.11 7.49
N ALA A 132 -11.53 -20.89 6.79
CA ALA A 132 -10.76 -21.96 6.14
C ALA A 132 -10.21 -22.97 7.16
N ILE A 133 -9.66 -22.52 8.29
CA ILE A 133 -9.14 -23.39 9.35
C ILE A 133 -10.29 -24.18 10.00
N ARG A 134 -11.41 -23.56 10.28
CA ARG A 134 -12.60 -24.22 10.86
C ARG A 134 -13.20 -25.27 9.91
N ALA A 135 -13.09 -25.08 8.60
CA ALA A 135 -13.56 -26.05 7.60
C ALA A 135 -12.81 -27.39 7.65
N LEU A 136 -11.58 -27.42 8.17
CA LEU A 136 -10.82 -28.65 8.39
C LEU A 136 -11.38 -29.52 9.52
N LYS A 137 -12.23 -28.99 10.39
CA LYS A 137 -12.93 -29.72 11.49
C LYS A 137 -11.98 -30.50 12.39
N LEU A 138 -10.77 -29.97 12.63
CA LEU A 138 -9.79 -30.60 13.54
C LEU A 138 -10.15 -30.25 15.00
N PRO A 139 -10.55 -31.20 15.86
CA PRO A 139 -11.06 -30.92 17.21
C PRO A 139 -9.97 -30.39 18.17
N THR A 140 -8.72 -30.62 17.85
CA THR A 140 -7.56 -30.11 18.61
C THR A 140 -7.22 -28.67 18.33
N VAL A 141 -7.76 -28.08 17.25
CA VAL A 141 -7.48 -26.71 16.82
C VAL A 141 -8.60 -25.78 17.29
N ARG A 142 -8.25 -24.84 18.16
CA ARG A 142 -9.14 -23.81 18.67
C ARG A 142 -8.69 -22.46 18.10
N ALA A 143 -9.18 -22.19 16.86
CA ALA A 143 -8.84 -20.98 16.13
C ALA A 143 -9.85 -19.87 16.41
N GLU A 144 -9.36 -18.66 16.73
CA GLU A 144 -10.18 -17.47 16.99
C GLU A 144 -9.52 -16.18 16.52
N THR A 145 -10.35 -15.20 16.14
CA THR A 145 -9.89 -13.84 15.86
C THR A 145 -9.78 -13.03 17.16
N TYR A 146 -8.70 -12.27 17.25
CA TYR A 146 -8.46 -11.34 18.36
C TYR A 146 -8.18 -9.95 17.79
N ASP A 147 -9.22 -9.13 17.75
CA ASP A 147 -9.19 -7.78 17.17
C ASP A 147 -10.04 -6.77 17.97
N GLY A 148 -10.19 -5.54 17.43
CA GLY A 148 -10.94 -4.47 18.08
C GLY A 148 -12.42 -4.77 18.28
N ASP A 149 -13.01 -5.69 17.50
CA ASP A 149 -14.44 -6.05 17.58
C ASP A 149 -14.68 -7.23 18.54
N THR A 150 -13.61 -7.87 19.04
CA THR A 150 -13.71 -8.98 20.00
C THR A 150 -14.19 -8.46 21.36
N ASP A 151 -15.29 -8.99 21.87
CA ASP A 151 -15.86 -8.60 23.16
C ASP A 151 -14.99 -9.05 24.34
N VAL A 152 -15.18 -8.40 25.51
CA VAL A 152 -14.33 -8.59 26.70
C VAL A 152 -14.33 -10.04 27.21
N ALA A 153 -15.47 -10.73 27.18
CA ALA A 153 -15.59 -12.09 27.68
C ALA A 153 -14.84 -13.06 26.74
N SER A 154 -15.00 -12.90 25.43
CA SER A 154 -14.29 -13.65 24.40
C SER A 154 -12.78 -13.40 24.46
N ARG A 155 -12.32 -12.16 24.71
CA ARG A 155 -10.89 -11.84 24.87
C ARG A 155 -10.21 -12.69 25.94
N ARG A 156 -10.87 -12.89 27.09
CA ARG A 156 -10.33 -13.72 28.17
C ARG A 156 -10.27 -15.19 27.75
N TRP A 157 -11.35 -15.70 27.16
CA TRP A 157 -11.41 -17.10 26.73
C TRP A 157 -10.33 -17.39 25.66
N ILE A 158 -10.16 -16.51 24.67
CA ILE A 158 -9.16 -16.65 23.61
C ILE A 158 -7.75 -16.73 24.20
N ARG A 159 -7.41 -15.81 25.11
CA ARG A 159 -6.09 -15.81 25.76
C ARG A 159 -5.78 -17.09 26.53
N ASP A 160 -6.81 -17.64 27.19
CA ASP A 160 -6.64 -18.79 28.06
C ASP A 160 -6.73 -20.13 27.34
N HIS A 161 -7.44 -20.23 26.20
CA HIS A 161 -7.80 -21.49 25.55
C HIS A 161 -7.46 -21.60 24.07
N ALA A 162 -7.45 -20.50 23.29
CA ALA A 162 -7.14 -20.57 21.87
C ALA A 162 -5.68 -20.97 21.63
N ASN A 163 -5.46 -21.79 20.61
CA ASN A 163 -4.11 -22.22 20.20
C ASN A 163 -3.74 -21.78 18.78
N PHE A 164 -4.69 -21.20 18.03
CA PHE A 164 -4.46 -20.51 16.77
C PHE A 164 -5.14 -19.15 16.82
N ILE A 165 -4.37 -18.09 17.03
CA ILE A 165 -4.89 -16.72 17.22
C ILE A 165 -4.64 -15.91 15.97
N LEU A 166 -5.73 -15.35 15.40
CA LEU A 166 -5.67 -14.48 14.23
C LEU A 166 -5.87 -13.03 14.70
N ALA A 167 -4.89 -12.19 14.42
CA ALA A 167 -4.86 -10.79 14.84
C ALA A 167 -4.34 -9.87 13.73
N ASN A 168 -4.25 -8.59 14.02
CA ASN A 168 -3.61 -7.59 13.18
C ASN A 168 -2.49 -6.86 13.93
N PRO A 169 -1.62 -6.10 13.23
CA PRO A 169 -0.54 -5.34 13.87
C PRO A 169 -1.02 -4.38 14.97
N ASP A 170 -2.17 -3.73 14.78
CA ASP A 170 -2.74 -2.80 15.77
C ASP A 170 -3.04 -3.54 17.09
N MET A 171 -3.63 -4.73 16.99
CA MET A 171 -3.97 -5.51 18.18
C MET A 171 -2.75 -6.11 18.87
N LEU A 172 -1.74 -6.50 18.09
CA LEU A 172 -0.45 -6.91 18.65
C LEU A 172 0.18 -5.73 19.43
N HIS A 173 0.13 -4.52 18.87
CA HIS A 173 0.71 -3.32 19.46
C HIS A 173 -0.01 -2.85 20.72
N PHE A 174 -1.35 -2.71 20.66
CA PHE A 174 -2.12 -2.11 21.77
C PHE A 174 -2.65 -3.14 22.78
N GLY A 175 -2.93 -4.38 22.30
CA GLY A 175 -3.64 -5.39 23.11
C GLY A 175 -2.74 -6.48 23.70
N ILE A 176 -1.72 -6.91 22.97
CA ILE A 176 -0.92 -8.10 23.33
C ILE A 176 0.41 -7.71 23.98
N LEU A 177 1.27 -6.95 23.31
CA LEU A 177 2.62 -6.65 23.80
C LEU A 177 2.64 -5.84 25.09
N PRO A 178 1.87 -4.73 25.24
CA PRO A 178 1.85 -3.99 26.51
C PRO A 178 1.32 -4.82 27.70
N ASN A 179 0.53 -5.85 27.41
CA ASN A 179 -0.07 -6.75 28.40
C ASN A 179 0.58 -8.12 28.41
N HIS A 180 1.83 -8.25 27.99
CA HIS A 180 2.53 -9.51 27.80
C HIS A 180 2.52 -10.42 29.02
N THR A 181 2.45 -9.87 30.23
CA THR A 181 2.36 -10.67 31.46
C THR A 181 1.08 -11.50 31.51
N TRP A 182 -0.04 -10.99 31.01
CA TRP A 182 -1.28 -11.75 30.90
C TRP A 182 -1.22 -12.82 29.81
N TRP A 183 -0.31 -12.64 28.83
CA TRP A 183 -0.06 -13.53 27.71
C TRP A 183 1.14 -14.46 27.93
N ALA A 184 1.71 -14.50 29.15
CA ALA A 184 2.94 -15.23 29.44
C ALA A 184 2.86 -16.71 29.01
N ARG A 185 1.71 -17.39 29.27
CA ARG A 185 1.49 -18.77 28.84
C ARG A 185 1.49 -18.91 27.32
N PHE A 186 0.91 -17.97 26.62
CA PHE A 186 0.89 -17.93 25.15
C PHE A 186 2.32 -17.78 24.60
N PHE A 187 3.09 -16.81 25.08
CA PHE A 187 4.45 -16.58 24.61
C PHE A 187 5.41 -17.75 24.86
N ARG A 188 5.26 -18.45 25.97
CA ARG A 188 6.06 -19.68 26.24
C ARG A 188 5.79 -20.80 25.24
N ARG A 189 4.62 -20.84 24.65
CA ARG A 189 4.13 -21.87 23.74
C ARG A 189 4.11 -21.44 22.27
N LEU A 190 4.45 -20.18 21.99
CA LEU A 190 4.39 -19.62 20.64
C LEU A 190 5.44 -20.27 19.75
N ARG A 191 4.97 -21.12 18.84
CA ARG A 191 5.83 -21.89 17.93
C ARG A 191 5.96 -21.24 16.58
N TYR A 192 4.88 -20.69 16.04
CA TYR A 192 4.85 -20.07 14.73
C TYR A 192 4.20 -18.70 14.78
N VAL A 193 4.82 -17.77 14.05
CA VAL A 193 4.24 -16.45 13.73
C VAL A 193 4.06 -16.38 12.22
N ILE A 194 2.82 -16.36 11.77
CA ILE A 194 2.47 -16.24 10.36
C ILE A 194 2.22 -14.77 10.05
N VAL A 195 2.88 -14.25 9.02
CA VAL A 195 2.73 -12.88 8.53
C VAL A 195 2.17 -12.94 7.13
N ASP A 196 0.87 -12.75 7.01
CA ASP A 196 0.19 -12.85 5.72
C ASP A 196 0.17 -11.50 5.00
N GLU A 197 0.15 -11.55 3.65
CA GLU A 197 0.25 -10.40 2.75
C GLU A 197 1.44 -9.48 3.12
N ALA A 198 2.61 -10.09 3.35
CA ALA A 198 3.80 -9.39 3.85
C ALA A 198 4.23 -8.20 2.98
N HIS A 199 3.95 -8.22 1.67
CA HIS A 199 4.20 -7.11 0.75
C HIS A 199 3.37 -5.85 1.03
N SER A 200 2.30 -5.95 1.83
CA SER A 200 1.49 -4.80 2.24
C SER A 200 2.18 -3.93 3.31
N TYR A 201 3.19 -4.48 3.99
CA TYR A 201 3.95 -3.77 5.02
C TYR A 201 5.09 -2.98 4.39
N ARG A 202 4.78 -1.82 3.84
CA ARG A 202 5.69 -0.91 3.13
C ARG A 202 5.59 0.53 3.66
N GLY A 203 6.56 1.38 3.29
CA GLY A 203 6.61 2.77 3.72
C GLY A 203 6.67 2.89 5.25
N VAL A 204 6.06 3.93 5.79
CA VAL A 204 6.03 4.18 7.24
C VAL A 204 5.33 3.05 7.99
N PHE A 205 4.21 2.53 7.47
CA PHE A 205 3.52 1.39 8.08
C PHE A 205 4.40 0.14 8.16
N GLY A 206 5.17 -0.15 7.09
CA GLY A 206 6.16 -1.23 7.09
C GLY A 206 7.26 -1.02 8.14
N SER A 207 7.72 0.21 8.32
CA SER A 207 8.71 0.59 9.34
C SER A 207 8.19 0.36 10.76
N HIS A 208 6.92 0.70 11.02
CA HIS A 208 6.25 0.40 12.28
C HIS A 208 6.12 -1.10 12.53
N VAL A 209 5.64 -1.87 11.53
CA VAL A 209 5.49 -3.33 11.66
C VAL A 209 6.85 -4.00 11.88
N ALA A 210 7.91 -3.54 11.22
CA ALA A 210 9.26 -4.06 11.43
C ALA A 210 9.72 -3.87 12.90
N ASN A 211 9.49 -2.71 13.49
CA ASN A 211 9.79 -2.48 14.90
C ASN A 211 8.86 -3.27 15.85
N LEU A 212 7.62 -3.47 15.44
CA LEU A 212 6.67 -4.32 16.17
C LEU A 212 7.14 -5.78 16.19
N MET A 213 7.68 -6.32 15.08
CA MET A 213 8.26 -7.66 15.01
C MET A 213 9.48 -7.79 15.94
N ARG A 214 10.35 -6.78 16.03
CA ARG A 214 11.50 -6.75 16.94
C ARG A 214 11.04 -6.81 18.39
N ARG A 215 10.02 -6.04 18.78
CA ARG A 215 9.42 -6.08 20.10
C ARG A 215 8.81 -7.44 20.41
N LEU A 216 8.09 -8.03 19.45
CA LEU A 216 7.53 -9.38 19.59
C LEU A 216 8.63 -10.43 19.83
N ARG A 217 9.70 -10.42 19.02
CA ARG A 217 10.83 -11.34 19.18
C ARG A 217 11.46 -11.22 20.57
N ARG A 218 11.64 -10.00 21.04
CA ARG A 218 12.20 -9.69 22.35
C ARG A 218 11.36 -10.29 23.49
N ILE A 219 10.05 -10.13 23.43
CA ILE A 219 9.10 -10.72 24.41
C ILE A 219 9.12 -12.25 24.31
N CYS A 220 9.17 -12.80 23.10
CA CYS A 220 9.27 -14.25 22.90
C CYS A 220 10.56 -14.81 23.49
N ALA A 221 11.71 -14.17 23.27
CA ALA A 221 13.00 -14.59 23.85
C ALA A 221 12.95 -14.55 25.38
N TYR A 222 12.34 -13.54 25.99
CA TYR A 222 12.19 -13.46 27.44
C TYR A 222 11.38 -14.60 28.02
N TYR A 223 10.24 -14.96 27.42
CA TYR A 223 9.39 -16.07 27.90
C TYR A 223 9.87 -17.45 27.44
N GLY A 224 10.62 -17.51 26.33
CA GLY A 224 11.17 -18.75 25.77
C GLY A 224 12.50 -19.18 26.39
N ALA A 225 13.11 -18.36 27.24
CA ALA A 225 14.39 -18.66 27.88
C ALA A 225 14.31 -20.00 28.64
N GLY A 226 15.16 -20.94 28.24
CA GLY A 226 15.18 -22.30 28.79
C GLY A 226 14.24 -23.30 28.13
N ASN A 227 13.46 -22.91 27.13
CA ASN A 227 12.63 -23.80 26.34
C ASN A 227 13.41 -24.43 25.18
N SER A 228 12.91 -25.55 24.66
CA SER A 228 13.47 -26.18 23.44
C SER A 228 13.38 -25.31 22.20
N PHE A 229 12.53 -24.29 22.23
CA PHE A 229 12.31 -23.32 21.16
C PHE A 229 12.26 -21.90 21.76
N PRO A 230 13.41 -21.23 21.89
CA PRO A 230 13.48 -19.93 22.54
C PRO A 230 12.84 -18.79 21.72
N GLU A 231 12.76 -18.95 20.41
CA GLU A 231 12.08 -18.01 19.50
C GLU A 231 11.11 -18.73 18.56
N PRO A 232 10.01 -18.09 18.17
CA PRO A 232 9.07 -18.65 17.18
C PRO A 232 9.67 -18.61 15.79
N ILE A 233 9.21 -19.52 14.94
CA ILE A 233 9.51 -19.51 13.50
C ILE A 233 8.54 -18.58 12.80
N PHE A 234 9.09 -17.65 12.02
CA PHE A 234 8.30 -16.72 11.20
C PHE A 234 8.08 -17.32 9.81
N ILE A 235 6.81 -17.34 9.38
CA ILE A 235 6.39 -17.79 8.05
C ILE A 235 5.63 -16.64 7.40
N ALA A 236 6.14 -16.11 6.28
CA ALA A 236 5.43 -15.09 5.52
C ALA A 236 4.76 -15.67 4.29
N ALA A 237 3.55 -15.19 4.00
CA ALA A 237 2.95 -15.29 2.70
C ALA A 237 2.94 -13.92 2.03
N SER A 238 3.35 -13.86 0.78
CA SER A 238 3.45 -12.62 0.02
C SER A 238 2.99 -12.84 -1.43
N ALA A 239 2.53 -11.80 -2.11
CA ALA A 239 2.54 -11.80 -3.56
C ALA A 239 3.98 -11.87 -4.07
N THR A 240 4.14 -12.12 -5.37
CA THR A 240 5.46 -12.02 -6.03
C THR A 240 6.09 -10.67 -5.72
N ALA A 241 7.35 -10.68 -5.30
CA ALA A 241 8.14 -9.49 -4.99
C ALA A 241 9.58 -9.72 -5.44
N SER A 242 10.36 -8.66 -5.70
CA SER A 242 11.80 -8.82 -5.84
C SER A 242 12.39 -9.05 -4.46
N ASP A 243 13.34 -9.98 -4.39
CA ASP A 243 14.09 -10.28 -3.16
C ASP A 243 13.22 -10.45 -1.90
N PRO A 244 12.18 -11.33 -1.92
CA PRO A 244 11.24 -11.45 -0.82
C PRO A 244 11.92 -11.93 0.47
N GLY A 245 12.99 -12.75 0.36
CA GLY A 245 13.80 -13.18 1.49
C GLY A 245 14.50 -12.02 2.19
N VAL A 246 15.06 -11.08 1.43
CA VAL A 246 15.72 -9.88 1.96
C VAL A 246 14.70 -8.95 2.61
N SER A 247 13.60 -8.67 1.92
CA SER A 247 12.54 -7.78 2.41
C SER A 247 11.90 -8.30 3.70
N PHE A 248 11.53 -9.58 3.73
CA PHE A 248 10.96 -10.18 4.94
C PHE A 248 11.99 -10.34 6.06
N GLY A 249 13.25 -10.64 5.72
CA GLY A 249 14.35 -10.65 6.67
C GLY A 249 14.55 -9.30 7.35
N ARG A 250 14.46 -8.21 6.58
CA ARG A 250 14.49 -6.83 7.11
C ARG A 250 13.28 -6.53 8.01
N LEU A 251 12.09 -7.05 7.64
CA LEU A 251 10.86 -6.88 8.43
C LEU A 251 10.99 -7.54 9.81
N ILE A 252 11.47 -8.77 9.90
CA ILE A 252 11.57 -9.52 11.17
C ILE A 252 12.91 -9.35 11.89
N GLY A 253 13.91 -8.78 11.24
CA GLY A 253 15.27 -8.62 11.77
C GLY A 253 16.05 -9.95 11.89
N ALA A 254 15.86 -10.90 10.96
CA ALA A 254 16.54 -12.20 10.92
C ALA A 254 16.67 -12.73 9.48
N PRO A 255 17.66 -13.60 9.19
CA PRO A 255 17.77 -14.26 7.89
C PRO A 255 16.54 -15.12 7.57
N VAL A 256 16.11 -15.10 6.31
CA VAL A 256 14.90 -15.79 5.83
C VAL A 256 15.23 -16.60 4.56
N ARG A 257 14.66 -17.80 4.48
CA ARG A 257 14.66 -18.60 3.25
C ARG A 257 13.47 -18.20 2.39
N GLU A 258 13.65 -18.23 1.07
CA GLU A 258 12.57 -17.90 0.14
C GLU A 258 12.13 -19.09 -0.71
N VAL A 259 10.82 -19.12 -1.00
CA VAL A 259 10.18 -20.01 -1.98
C VAL A 259 9.37 -19.12 -2.91
N SER A 260 9.84 -18.96 -4.15
CA SER A 260 9.25 -18.02 -5.13
C SER A 260 8.78 -18.70 -6.42
N GLU A 261 9.15 -19.95 -6.66
CA GLU A 261 8.65 -20.72 -7.81
C GLU A 261 7.19 -21.13 -7.58
N ASP A 262 6.28 -20.53 -8.33
CA ASP A 262 4.85 -20.88 -8.26
C ASP A 262 4.55 -22.14 -9.08
N CYS A 263 4.13 -23.20 -8.41
CA CYS A 263 3.80 -24.52 -8.97
C CYS A 263 2.28 -24.76 -9.07
N SER A 264 1.45 -23.76 -8.83
CA SER A 264 -0.01 -23.89 -8.96
C SER A 264 -0.46 -23.83 -10.44
N PRO A 265 -1.56 -24.50 -10.80
CA PRO A 265 -2.09 -24.40 -12.16
C PRO A 265 -2.80 -23.09 -12.38
N HIS A 266 -2.66 -22.52 -13.56
CA HIS A 266 -3.55 -21.46 -14.01
C HIS A 266 -3.75 -21.47 -15.52
N GLY A 267 -4.93 -20.99 -15.99
CA GLY A 267 -5.23 -20.83 -17.41
C GLY A 267 -4.43 -19.69 -18.06
N SER A 268 -4.51 -19.56 -19.36
CA SER A 268 -3.94 -18.41 -20.06
C SER A 268 -4.73 -17.14 -19.70
N THR A 269 -4.02 -16.04 -19.44
CA THR A 269 -4.65 -14.74 -19.21
C THR A 269 -4.19 -13.75 -20.29
N THR A 270 -5.15 -13.22 -21.04
CA THR A 270 -4.90 -12.16 -22.04
C THR A 270 -5.13 -10.81 -21.40
N VAL A 271 -4.12 -9.95 -21.39
CA VAL A 271 -4.14 -8.61 -20.81
C VAL A 271 -4.13 -7.58 -21.94
N ALA A 272 -5.21 -6.81 -22.06
CA ALA A 272 -5.34 -5.70 -22.98
C ALA A 272 -4.89 -4.39 -22.32
N PHE A 273 -4.09 -3.60 -23.00
CA PHE A 273 -3.65 -2.27 -22.60
C PHE A 273 -4.45 -1.23 -23.36
N TRP A 274 -5.30 -0.52 -22.63
CA TRP A 274 -6.31 0.37 -23.21
C TRP A 274 -6.03 1.82 -22.83
N GLU A 275 -5.80 2.67 -23.84
CA GLU A 275 -5.63 4.10 -23.68
C GLU A 275 -6.90 4.82 -24.13
N PRO A 276 -7.64 5.53 -23.24
CA PRO A 276 -8.85 6.25 -23.61
C PRO A 276 -8.59 7.34 -24.67
N ALA A 277 -9.54 7.55 -25.57
CA ALA A 277 -9.42 8.53 -26.64
C ALA A 277 -9.33 9.97 -26.12
N LEU A 278 -8.64 10.83 -26.88
CA LEU A 278 -8.65 12.27 -26.66
C LEU A 278 -10.04 12.83 -26.98
N THR A 279 -10.51 13.75 -26.16
CA THR A 279 -11.77 14.48 -26.35
C THR A 279 -11.52 15.88 -26.89
N ASP A 280 -12.56 16.56 -27.33
CA ASP A 280 -12.49 17.98 -27.70
C ASP A 280 -12.53 18.93 -26.50
N VAL A 281 -12.69 18.40 -25.28
CA VAL A 281 -12.64 19.16 -24.04
C VAL A 281 -11.18 19.60 -23.80
N ARG A 282 -11.02 20.89 -23.54
CA ARG A 282 -9.69 21.45 -23.22
C ARG A 282 -9.59 21.71 -21.73
N GLY A 283 -8.49 21.25 -21.14
CA GLY A 283 -8.10 21.49 -19.76
C GLY A 283 -7.21 22.72 -19.59
N GLU A 284 -6.44 22.71 -18.52
CA GLU A 284 -5.43 23.75 -18.23
C GLU A 284 -4.43 23.89 -19.39
N ASN A 285 -3.99 25.11 -19.65
CA ASN A 285 -3.08 25.46 -20.75
C ASN A 285 -3.59 25.05 -22.16
N GLY A 286 -4.91 24.83 -22.33
CA GLY A 286 -5.54 24.52 -23.60
C GLY A 286 -5.26 23.10 -24.12
N ALA A 287 -4.65 22.24 -23.32
CA ALA A 287 -4.40 20.84 -23.67
C ALA A 287 -5.72 20.05 -23.81
N LYS A 288 -5.82 19.19 -24.81
CA LYS A 288 -6.94 18.25 -24.92
C LYS A 288 -6.87 17.25 -23.76
N GLN A 289 -8.02 16.91 -23.21
CA GLN A 289 -8.16 15.91 -22.15
C GLN A 289 -8.55 14.55 -22.74
N ARG A 290 -8.05 13.47 -22.16
CA ARG A 290 -8.54 12.13 -22.49
C ARG A 290 -9.87 11.88 -21.82
N ARG A 291 -10.66 10.98 -22.40
CA ARG A 291 -11.83 10.42 -21.73
C ARG A 291 -11.39 9.77 -20.42
N THR A 292 -12.14 9.98 -19.35
CA THR A 292 -11.73 9.49 -18.02
C THR A 292 -11.73 7.96 -17.98
N ALA A 293 -10.76 7.36 -17.27
CA ALA A 293 -10.74 5.91 -17.05
C ALA A 293 -12.05 5.38 -16.43
N VAL A 294 -12.73 6.18 -15.59
CA VAL A 294 -14.06 5.86 -15.02
C VAL A 294 -15.09 5.66 -16.11
N ALA A 295 -15.22 6.62 -17.02
CA ALA A 295 -16.24 6.55 -18.09
C ALA A 295 -15.93 5.43 -19.09
N GLU A 296 -14.66 5.27 -19.44
CA GLU A 296 -14.21 4.21 -20.34
C GLU A 296 -14.43 2.82 -19.76
N THR A 297 -14.03 2.62 -18.51
CA THR A 297 -14.25 1.35 -17.79
C THR A 297 -15.74 1.03 -17.63
N ALA A 298 -16.58 2.04 -17.42
CA ALA A 298 -18.03 1.83 -17.32
C ALA A 298 -18.65 1.35 -18.63
N ASP A 299 -18.19 1.87 -19.78
CA ASP A 299 -18.64 1.41 -21.09
C ASP A 299 -18.21 -0.03 -21.38
N ILE A 300 -16.92 -0.33 -21.12
CA ILE A 300 -16.37 -1.69 -21.27
C ILE A 300 -17.14 -2.67 -20.37
N LEU A 301 -17.38 -2.30 -19.11
CA LEU A 301 -18.14 -3.12 -18.16
C LEU A 301 -19.57 -3.36 -18.64
N ALA A 302 -20.25 -2.33 -19.21
CA ALA A 302 -21.58 -2.47 -19.75
C ALA A 302 -21.61 -3.45 -20.94
N ASN A 303 -20.62 -3.38 -21.84
CA ASN A 303 -20.50 -4.30 -22.98
C ASN A 303 -20.30 -5.76 -22.52
N LEU A 304 -19.41 -5.98 -21.52
CA LEU A 304 -19.17 -7.32 -20.97
C LEU A 304 -20.39 -7.87 -20.24
N VAL A 305 -21.06 -7.07 -19.42
CA VAL A 305 -22.29 -7.47 -18.71
C VAL A 305 -23.44 -7.77 -19.69
N SER A 306 -23.60 -6.97 -20.74
CA SER A 306 -24.59 -7.24 -21.82
C SER A 306 -24.34 -8.59 -22.47
N SER A 307 -23.07 -8.99 -22.60
CA SER A 307 -22.64 -10.29 -23.12
C SER A 307 -22.62 -11.41 -22.07
N ARG A 308 -23.17 -11.16 -20.88
CA ARG A 308 -23.23 -12.11 -19.75
C ARG A 308 -21.87 -12.56 -19.24
N VAL A 309 -20.82 -11.78 -19.45
CA VAL A 309 -19.45 -12.00 -18.93
C VAL A 309 -19.38 -11.52 -17.49
N ARG A 310 -18.98 -12.38 -16.56
CA ARG A 310 -18.83 -12.03 -15.14
C ARG A 310 -17.55 -11.22 -14.95
N THR A 311 -17.70 -9.95 -14.60
CA THR A 311 -16.61 -8.98 -14.63
C THR A 311 -16.51 -8.23 -13.31
N ILE A 312 -15.27 -8.03 -12.85
CA ILE A 312 -14.95 -7.07 -11.80
C ILE A 312 -14.15 -5.91 -12.40
N ALA A 313 -14.46 -4.67 -12.00
CA ALA A 313 -13.71 -3.47 -12.35
C ALA A 313 -13.09 -2.86 -11.10
N PHE A 314 -11.77 -2.79 -11.04
CA PHE A 314 -11.02 -2.17 -9.95
C PHE A 314 -10.71 -0.71 -10.21
N ILE A 315 -10.80 0.13 -9.16
CA ILE A 315 -10.38 1.52 -9.18
C ILE A 315 -9.93 1.95 -7.78
N LYS A 316 -8.95 2.87 -7.67
CA LYS A 316 -8.41 3.32 -6.37
C LYS A 316 -9.45 4.04 -5.50
N SER A 317 -10.29 4.88 -6.08
CA SER A 317 -11.16 5.76 -5.31
C SER A 317 -12.54 5.16 -5.04
N ARG A 318 -13.05 5.34 -3.82
CA ARG A 318 -14.42 4.93 -3.43
C ARG A 318 -15.47 5.58 -4.31
N ARG A 319 -15.32 6.90 -4.59
CA ARG A 319 -16.20 7.64 -5.50
C ARG A 319 -16.14 7.08 -6.92
N GLY A 320 -14.96 6.72 -7.41
CA GLY A 320 -14.80 6.10 -8.73
C GLY A 320 -15.54 4.77 -8.84
N ALA A 321 -15.51 3.92 -7.82
CA ALA A 321 -16.22 2.66 -7.80
C ALA A 321 -17.75 2.86 -7.90
N GLU A 322 -18.30 3.79 -7.13
CA GLU A 322 -19.73 4.16 -7.22
C GLU A 322 -20.07 4.75 -8.59
N SER A 323 -19.22 5.61 -9.14
CA SER A 323 -19.44 6.25 -10.44
C SER A 323 -19.44 5.22 -11.59
N ILE A 324 -18.47 4.30 -11.62
CA ILE A 324 -18.44 3.21 -12.63
C ILE A 324 -19.74 2.41 -12.56
N ALA A 325 -20.14 1.94 -11.37
CA ALA A 325 -21.38 1.17 -11.22
C ALA A 325 -22.62 1.96 -11.67
N SER A 326 -22.74 3.23 -11.30
CA SER A 326 -23.86 4.10 -11.65
C SER A 326 -23.96 4.36 -13.16
N ILE A 327 -22.83 4.69 -13.80
CA ILE A 327 -22.77 4.90 -15.25
C ILE A 327 -23.09 3.61 -15.98
N THR A 328 -22.51 2.48 -15.59
CA THR A 328 -22.78 1.16 -16.17
C THR A 328 -24.26 0.80 -16.08
N LYS A 329 -24.90 1.01 -14.93
CA LYS A 329 -26.34 0.75 -14.77
C LYS A 329 -27.18 1.56 -15.74
N ARG A 330 -26.88 2.85 -15.91
CA ARG A 330 -27.59 3.73 -16.86
C ARG A 330 -27.45 3.25 -18.31
N LEU A 331 -26.22 2.87 -18.73
CA LEU A 331 -25.94 2.35 -20.05
C LEU A 331 -26.69 1.01 -20.32
N LEU A 332 -26.76 0.16 -19.32
CA LEU A 332 -27.44 -1.13 -19.40
C LEU A 332 -28.97 -0.98 -19.47
N ASP A 333 -29.55 0.02 -18.78
CA ASP A 333 -30.97 0.30 -18.79
C ASP A 333 -31.47 0.67 -20.20
N GLU A 334 -30.61 1.33 -21.00
CA GLU A 334 -30.90 1.64 -22.41
C GLU A 334 -30.88 0.38 -23.32
N VAL A 335 -30.20 -0.71 -22.88
CA VAL A 335 -30.05 -1.94 -23.68
C VAL A 335 -31.04 -3.02 -23.24
N ASP A 336 -31.12 -3.29 -21.94
CA ASP A 336 -31.96 -4.32 -21.31
C ASP A 336 -32.26 -3.93 -19.85
N PRO A 337 -33.50 -3.48 -19.53
CA PRO A 337 -33.90 -3.05 -18.19
C PRO A 337 -33.72 -4.12 -17.09
N SER A 338 -33.48 -5.38 -17.43
CA SER A 338 -33.19 -6.44 -16.46
C SER A 338 -31.74 -6.47 -15.97
N LEU A 339 -30.83 -5.78 -16.66
CA LEU A 339 -29.40 -5.83 -16.40
C LEU A 339 -28.90 -4.87 -15.31
N PRO A 340 -29.46 -3.65 -15.12
CA PRO A 340 -28.96 -2.73 -14.09
C PRO A 340 -28.90 -3.35 -12.69
N GLY A 341 -29.89 -4.22 -12.35
CA GLY A 341 -29.91 -4.95 -11.08
C GLY A 341 -28.78 -6.00 -10.92
N ARG A 342 -28.08 -6.34 -12.01
CA ARG A 342 -26.97 -7.28 -12.03
C ARG A 342 -25.59 -6.61 -11.86
N VAL A 343 -25.56 -5.30 -11.60
CA VAL A 343 -24.32 -4.53 -11.36
C VAL A 343 -24.39 -3.88 -9.99
N ALA A 344 -23.25 -3.91 -9.25
CA ALA A 344 -23.13 -3.26 -7.95
C ALA A 344 -21.75 -2.59 -7.78
N ALA A 345 -21.69 -1.60 -6.89
CA ALA A 345 -20.43 -1.13 -6.33
C ALA A 345 -20.09 -1.94 -5.06
N TYR A 346 -18.80 -2.13 -4.80
CA TYR A 346 -18.29 -2.73 -3.56
C TYR A 346 -17.10 -1.90 -3.01
N ARG A 347 -17.16 -1.50 -1.76
CA ARG A 347 -16.09 -0.72 -1.13
C ARG A 347 -16.03 -0.93 0.38
N SER A 348 -14.88 -0.64 0.96
CA SER A 348 -14.73 -0.49 2.41
C SER A 348 -15.61 0.68 2.89
N GLY A 349 -16.38 0.46 3.97
CA GLY A 349 -17.31 1.47 4.50
C GLY A 349 -18.78 1.10 4.33
N TYR A 350 -19.10 0.04 3.59
CA TYR A 350 -20.43 -0.58 3.67
C TYR A 350 -20.57 -1.39 4.96
N LEU A 351 -21.79 -1.55 5.45
CA LEU A 351 -22.06 -2.37 6.61
C LEU A 351 -21.60 -3.83 6.36
N PRO A 352 -21.16 -4.56 7.39
CA PRO A 352 -20.70 -5.94 7.24
C PRO A 352 -21.72 -6.87 6.60
N GLU A 353 -23.03 -6.66 6.89
CA GLU A 353 -24.14 -7.43 6.32
C GLU A 353 -24.29 -7.16 4.83
N GLU A 354 -24.20 -5.90 4.41
CA GLU A 354 -24.31 -5.49 2.99
C GLU A 354 -23.15 -6.08 2.20
N ARG A 355 -21.92 -6.03 2.74
CA ARG A 355 -20.74 -6.61 2.09
C ARG A 355 -20.92 -8.11 1.87
N ARG A 356 -21.34 -8.86 2.91
CA ARG A 356 -21.59 -10.30 2.83
C ARG A 356 -22.68 -10.64 1.80
N ALA A 357 -23.75 -9.84 1.71
CA ALA A 357 -24.80 -10.03 0.73
C ALA A 357 -24.29 -9.82 -0.72
N LEU A 358 -23.47 -8.79 -0.96
CA LEU A 358 -22.85 -8.53 -2.26
C LEU A 358 -21.86 -9.64 -2.65
N GLU A 359 -21.04 -10.12 -1.72
CA GLU A 359 -20.12 -11.23 -1.93
C GLU A 359 -20.86 -12.52 -2.30
N GLN A 360 -21.95 -12.83 -1.60
CA GLN A 360 -22.80 -13.98 -1.92
C GLN A 360 -23.47 -13.84 -3.27
N ALA A 361 -23.97 -12.64 -3.61
CA ALA A 361 -24.60 -12.37 -4.91
C ALA A 361 -23.58 -12.50 -6.06
N LEU A 362 -22.32 -12.11 -5.83
CA LEU A 362 -21.24 -12.28 -6.80
C LEU A 362 -20.86 -13.76 -6.96
N ARG A 363 -20.70 -14.50 -5.86
CA ARG A 363 -20.40 -15.96 -5.90
C ARG A 363 -21.51 -16.76 -6.58
N SER A 364 -22.76 -16.44 -6.30
CA SER A 364 -23.92 -17.14 -6.88
C SER A 364 -24.19 -16.79 -8.36
N GLY A 365 -23.50 -15.76 -8.90
CA GLY A 365 -23.74 -15.26 -10.26
C GLY A 365 -25.00 -14.42 -10.40
N GLN A 366 -25.62 -13.99 -9.31
CA GLN A 366 -26.67 -12.97 -9.34
C GLN A 366 -26.13 -11.64 -9.86
N LEU A 367 -24.93 -11.24 -9.43
CA LEU A 367 -24.20 -10.11 -10.00
C LEU A 367 -23.35 -10.60 -11.17
N LEU A 368 -23.39 -9.86 -12.27
CA LEU A 368 -22.54 -10.04 -13.45
C LEU A 368 -21.39 -9.02 -13.47
N GLY A 369 -21.65 -7.81 -12.98
CA GLY A 369 -20.67 -6.73 -12.92
C GLY A 369 -20.50 -6.19 -11.51
N VAL A 370 -19.25 -6.04 -11.05
CA VAL A 370 -18.96 -5.36 -9.78
C VAL A 370 -17.87 -4.34 -10.01
N SER A 371 -18.07 -3.10 -9.58
CA SER A 371 -17.01 -2.09 -9.49
C SER A 371 -16.52 -2.03 -8.06
N SER A 372 -15.20 -2.17 -7.85
CA SER A 372 -14.60 -2.25 -6.51
C SER A 372 -13.36 -1.39 -6.35
N THR A 373 -13.11 -0.98 -5.12
CA THR A 373 -11.76 -0.56 -4.69
C THR A 373 -10.88 -1.79 -4.44
N SER A 374 -9.65 -1.61 -3.94
CA SER A 374 -8.79 -2.71 -3.47
C SER A 374 -9.43 -3.62 -2.41
N ALA A 375 -10.64 -3.32 -1.95
CA ALA A 375 -11.36 -4.12 -0.96
C ALA A 375 -11.69 -5.56 -1.44
N LEU A 376 -11.78 -5.81 -2.75
CA LEU A 376 -11.91 -7.15 -3.34
C LEU A 376 -10.60 -7.69 -3.92
N GLU A 377 -9.50 -6.98 -3.76
CA GLU A 377 -8.16 -7.42 -4.18
C GLU A 377 -7.62 -8.53 -3.26
N LEU A 378 -7.90 -8.44 -1.95
CA LEU A 378 -7.40 -9.34 -0.91
C LEU A 378 -8.52 -9.98 -0.08
N GLY A 379 -8.30 -11.19 0.40
CA GLY A 379 -9.03 -11.79 1.52
C GLY A 379 -10.46 -12.25 1.26
N ILE A 380 -10.90 -12.34 0.00
CA ILE A 380 -12.21 -12.89 -0.32
C ILE A 380 -12.05 -13.89 -1.47
N ASP A 381 -12.53 -15.12 -1.25
CA ASP A 381 -12.58 -16.13 -2.32
C ASP A 381 -13.69 -15.75 -3.33
N ILE A 382 -13.31 -14.90 -4.27
CA ILE A 382 -14.08 -14.58 -5.47
C ILE A 382 -13.26 -15.08 -6.65
N SER A 383 -13.19 -16.38 -6.78
CA SER A 383 -12.58 -17.05 -7.92
C SER A 383 -13.63 -17.27 -9.02
N GLY A 384 -13.18 -17.31 -10.26
CA GLY A 384 -14.02 -17.70 -11.40
C GLY A 384 -14.78 -16.56 -12.04
N LEU A 385 -14.24 -15.37 -12.02
CA LEU A 385 -14.64 -14.29 -12.92
C LEU A 385 -14.07 -14.55 -14.32
N ASP A 386 -14.80 -14.14 -15.34
CA ASP A 386 -14.39 -14.32 -16.73
C ASP A 386 -13.49 -13.15 -17.18
N ALA A 387 -13.71 -11.95 -16.63
CA ALA A 387 -12.96 -10.74 -16.96
C ALA A 387 -12.65 -9.86 -15.75
N VAL A 388 -11.52 -9.13 -15.85
CA VAL A 388 -11.12 -8.08 -14.89
C VAL A 388 -10.79 -6.81 -15.65
N LEU A 389 -11.29 -5.68 -15.16
CA LEU A 389 -10.92 -4.34 -15.61
C LEU A 389 -10.16 -3.63 -14.50
N VAL A 390 -9.09 -2.93 -14.85
CA VAL A 390 -8.29 -2.14 -13.91
C VAL A 390 -8.28 -0.69 -14.41
N ALA A 391 -9.01 0.18 -13.72
CA ALA A 391 -9.14 1.60 -14.05
C ALA A 391 -8.05 2.43 -13.38
N GLY A 392 -7.02 2.75 -14.12
CA GLY A 392 -5.79 3.40 -13.66
C GLY A 392 -4.85 2.45 -12.94
N TRP A 393 -3.58 2.85 -12.83
CA TRP A 393 -2.54 2.06 -12.17
C TRP A 393 -2.88 1.81 -10.69
N PRO A 394 -2.90 0.57 -10.20
CA PRO A 394 -3.33 0.26 -8.83
C PRO A 394 -2.30 0.63 -7.75
N GLY A 395 -1.14 1.14 -8.14
CA GLY A 395 -0.07 1.57 -7.26
C GLY A 395 1.17 0.70 -7.32
N THR A 396 1.02 -0.60 -7.54
CA THR A 396 2.13 -1.54 -7.67
C THR A 396 1.82 -2.63 -8.71
N ARG A 397 2.88 -3.25 -9.24
CA ARG A 397 2.76 -4.46 -10.09
C ARG A 397 2.12 -5.61 -9.29
N ALA A 398 2.48 -5.73 -8.00
CA ALA A 398 1.87 -6.72 -7.11
C ALA A 398 0.34 -6.60 -7.08
N SER A 399 -0.19 -5.38 -6.86
CA SER A 399 -1.63 -5.10 -6.90
C SER A 399 -2.23 -5.39 -8.29
N LEU A 400 -1.55 -5.00 -9.38
CA LEU A 400 -2.02 -5.31 -10.73
C LEU A 400 -2.17 -6.81 -10.94
N PHE A 401 -1.15 -7.60 -10.60
CA PHE A 401 -1.20 -9.06 -10.74
C PHE A 401 -2.22 -9.70 -9.78
N GLN A 402 -2.43 -9.15 -8.58
CA GLN A 402 -3.47 -9.60 -7.66
C GLN A 402 -4.87 -9.35 -8.21
N GLN A 403 -5.10 -8.18 -8.81
CA GLN A 403 -6.37 -7.83 -9.45
C GLN A 403 -6.61 -8.68 -10.70
N ILE A 404 -5.65 -8.78 -11.61
CA ILE A 404 -5.73 -9.63 -12.81
C ILE A 404 -5.96 -11.11 -12.43
N GLY A 405 -5.29 -11.59 -11.39
CA GLY A 405 -5.41 -12.95 -10.88
C GLY A 405 -6.80 -13.31 -10.30
N ARG A 406 -7.73 -12.36 -10.19
CA ARG A 406 -9.15 -12.62 -9.90
C ARG A 406 -9.91 -13.18 -11.11
N ALA A 407 -9.40 -12.99 -12.31
CA ALA A 407 -9.94 -13.59 -13.53
C ALA A 407 -9.42 -15.02 -13.71
N GLY A 408 -10.28 -15.87 -14.28
CA GLY A 408 -9.97 -17.29 -14.52
C GLY A 408 -10.29 -18.21 -13.34
N ARG A 409 -10.89 -19.36 -13.65
CA ARG A 409 -10.98 -20.49 -12.75
C ARG A 409 -9.75 -21.39 -12.96
N ALA A 410 -9.46 -22.28 -12.03
CA ALA A 410 -8.37 -23.23 -12.19
C ALA A 410 -8.38 -23.88 -13.59
N GLY A 411 -7.41 -23.48 -14.44
CA GLY A 411 -7.26 -24.00 -15.80
C GLY A 411 -8.14 -23.38 -16.89
N GLN A 412 -8.92 -22.33 -16.61
CA GLN A 412 -9.70 -21.61 -17.65
C GLN A 412 -9.01 -20.33 -18.08
N ASP A 413 -9.10 -20.03 -19.38
CA ASP A 413 -8.59 -18.77 -19.93
C ASP A 413 -9.39 -17.58 -19.42
N ALA A 414 -8.71 -16.46 -19.23
CA ALA A 414 -9.28 -15.22 -18.72
C ALA A 414 -8.84 -14.00 -19.52
N ILE A 415 -9.61 -12.91 -19.39
CA ILE A 415 -9.25 -11.62 -19.97
C ILE A 415 -9.12 -10.58 -18.85
N ALA A 416 -8.11 -9.72 -18.99
CA ALA A 416 -7.99 -8.52 -18.19
C ALA A 416 -7.77 -7.31 -19.10
N ALA A 417 -8.22 -6.12 -18.67
CA ALA A 417 -7.91 -4.88 -19.36
C ALA A 417 -7.41 -3.83 -18.36
N PHE A 418 -6.24 -3.27 -18.63
CA PHE A 418 -5.72 -2.10 -17.95
C PHE A 418 -6.15 -0.86 -18.73
N VAL A 419 -7.03 -0.05 -18.15
CA VAL A 419 -7.57 1.18 -18.73
C VAL A 419 -6.84 2.36 -18.12
N ALA A 420 -5.99 3.02 -18.92
CA ALA A 420 -5.13 4.11 -18.44
C ALA A 420 -5.96 5.32 -17.98
N SER A 421 -5.52 5.93 -16.88
CA SER A 421 -5.91 7.27 -16.49
C SER A 421 -5.14 8.32 -17.29
N ASP A 422 -5.60 9.56 -17.30
CA ASP A 422 -4.86 10.69 -17.85
C ASP A 422 -3.75 11.11 -16.86
N ASP A 423 -2.68 10.31 -16.82
CA ASP A 423 -1.58 10.37 -15.86
C ASP A 423 -0.26 9.92 -16.53
N PRO A 424 0.90 10.51 -16.21
CA PRO A 424 2.18 10.16 -16.87
C PRO A 424 2.57 8.70 -16.73
N LEU A 425 2.36 8.08 -15.55
CA LEU A 425 2.70 6.69 -15.33
C LEU A 425 1.81 5.73 -16.12
N ASP A 426 0.50 5.95 -16.10
CA ASP A 426 -0.45 5.12 -16.81
C ASP A 426 -0.19 5.17 -18.32
N THR A 427 0.01 6.38 -18.87
CA THR A 427 0.36 6.59 -20.27
C THR A 427 1.69 5.92 -20.64
N TYR A 428 2.71 6.00 -19.77
CA TYR A 428 3.96 5.28 -19.98
C TYR A 428 3.75 3.76 -20.04
N LEU A 429 3.02 3.20 -19.05
CA LEU A 429 2.84 1.76 -18.92
C LEU A 429 2.02 1.12 -20.05
N VAL A 430 1.01 1.81 -20.60
CA VAL A 430 0.26 1.27 -21.75
C VAL A 430 1.11 1.22 -23.03
N ASN A 431 2.13 2.07 -23.14
CA ASN A 431 3.05 2.12 -24.28
C ASN A 431 4.34 1.30 -24.03
N HIS A 432 4.62 0.90 -22.76
CA HIS A 432 5.79 0.15 -22.34
C HIS A 432 5.39 -1.06 -21.47
N PRO A 433 4.65 -2.04 -22.01
CA PRO A 433 4.21 -3.22 -21.24
C PRO A 433 5.36 -4.06 -20.69
N GLU A 434 6.55 -4.00 -21.30
CA GLU A 434 7.79 -4.61 -20.80
C GLU A 434 8.16 -4.09 -19.41
N ALA A 435 7.82 -2.85 -19.07
CA ALA A 435 8.02 -2.29 -17.74
C ALA A 435 7.11 -2.94 -16.67
N ILE A 436 6.12 -3.73 -17.07
CA ILE A 436 5.24 -4.49 -16.19
C ILE A 436 5.64 -5.96 -16.14
N PHE A 437 5.86 -6.60 -17.29
CA PHE A 437 6.00 -8.05 -17.40
C PHE A 437 7.44 -8.54 -17.40
N ASP A 438 8.40 -7.74 -17.91
CA ASP A 438 9.81 -8.15 -18.07
C ASP A 438 10.69 -7.66 -16.90
N VAL A 439 10.10 -6.99 -15.92
CA VAL A 439 10.77 -6.51 -14.72
C VAL A 439 10.21 -7.22 -13.50
N SER A 440 11.07 -7.58 -12.55
CA SER A 440 10.61 -8.11 -11.25
C SER A 440 9.67 -7.12 -10.57
N VAL A 441 8.71 -7.65 -9.82
CA VAL A 441 7.81 -6.84 -8.99
C VAL A 441 8.62 -5.96 -8.05
N GLU A 442 8.11 -4.79 -7.70
CA GLU A 442 8.83 -3.79 -6.89
C GLU A 442 9.31 -4.37 -5.57
N ALA A 443 10.51 -3.95 -5.13
CA ALA A 443 10.97 -4.22 -3.78
C ALA A 443 10.07 -3.54 -2.76
N THR A 444 9.79 -4.23 -1.66
CA THR A 444 9.06 -3.65 -0.53
C THR A 444 9.99 -2.68 0.20
N VAL A 445 9.72 -1.38 0.10
CA VAL A 445 10.55 -0.31 0.68
C VAL A 445 9.96 0.12 2.01
N PHE A 446 10.79 0.17 3.06
CA PHE A 446 10.50 0.71 4.40
C PHE A 446 11.80 0.90 5.18
N ASP A 447 11.82 1.79 6.16
CA ASP A 447 12.99 2.07 6.99
C ASP A 447 12.71 1.86 8.49
N PRO A 448 13.11 0.70 9.08
CA PRO A 448 12.96 0.46 10.52
C PRO A 448 13.80 1.40 11.38
N GLY A 449 14.86 1.98 10.82
CA GLY A 449 15.79 2.88 11.51
C GLY A 449 15.35 4.35 11.54
N ASN A 450 14.23 4.69 10.85
CA ASN A 450 13.67 6.04 10.88
C ASN A 450 13.46 6.50 12.33
N PRO A 451 14.13 7.57 12.80
CA PRO A 451 14.10 7.98 14.22
C PRO A 451 12.71 8.37 14.70
N TYR A 452 11.84 8.89 13.82
CA TYR A 452 10.45 9.26 14.15
C TYR A 452 9.55 8.02 14.37
N VAL A 453 9.93 6.89 13.76
CA VAL A 453 9.27 5.59 13.97
C VAL A 453 9.93 4.84 15.12
N LEU A 454 11.26 4.71 15.08
CA LEU A 454 12.01 3.89 16.03
C LEU A 454 11.92 4.43 17.46
N GLY A 455 12.03 5.76 17.65
CA GLY A 455 12.02 6.37 19.00
C GLY A 455 10.78 5.99 19.84
N PRO A 456 9.54 6.22 19.37
CA PRO A 456 8.35 5.76 20.06
C PRO A 456 8.29 4.24 20.31
N HIS A 457 8.80 3.42 19.37
CA HIS A 457 8.88 1.98 19.56
C HIS A 457 9.90 1.57 20.62
N LEU A 458 11.03 2.29 20.77
CA LEU A 458 11.97 2.07 21.85
C LEU A 458 11.37 2.42 23.21
N CYS A 459 10.60 3.50 23.31
CA CYS A 459 9.85 3.83 24.52
C CYS A 459 8.86 2.71 24.88
N ALA A 460 8.08 2.21 23.90
CA ALA A 460 7.15 1.12 24.10
C ALA A 460 7.88 -0.19 24.50
N ALA A 461 9.00 -0.50 23.86
CA ALA A 461 9.84 -1.66 24.21
C ALA A 461 10.38 -1.57 25.64
N ALA A 462 10.84 -0.38 26.07
CA ALA A 462 11.33 -0.15 27.42
C ALA A 462 10.22 -0.23 28.49
N ALA A 463 8.99 0.10 28.12
CA ALA A 463 7.81 -0.04 28.99
C ALA A 463 7.35 -1.51 29.12
N GLU A 464 7.50 -2.31 28.09
CA GLU A 464 7.22 -3.74 28.11
C GLU A 464 8.23 -4.50 28.98
N LEU A 465 9.51 -4.31 28.70
CA LEU A 465 10.65 -4.84 29.43
C LEU A 465 11.80 -3.82 29.30
N PRO A 466 12.61 -3.57 30.36
CA PRO A 466 13.80 -2.71 30.22
C PRO A 466 14.69 -3.17 29.06
N ILE A 467 15.19 -2.24 28.23
CA ILE A 467 16.07 -2.59 27.12
C ILE A 467 17.49 -2.78 27.65
N GLY A 468 18.02 -3.99 27.54
CA GLY A 468 19.40 -4.30 27.91
C GLY A 468 20.42 -3.90 26.83
N PRO A 469 21.70 -3.64 27.19
CA PRO A 469 22.72 -3.31 26.19
C PRO A 469 22.93 -4.40 25.12
N GLY A 470 22.69 -5.66 25.45
CA GLY A 470 22.82 -6.79 24.51
C GLY A 470 21.66 -6.94 23.52
N GLU A 471 20.65 -6.07 23.60
CA GLU A 471 19.47 -6.11 22.71
C GLU A 471 19.50 -5.02 21.63
N LEU A 472 20.51 -4.14 21.63
CA LEU A 472 20.60 -2.98 20.73
C LEU A 472 20.69 -3.39 19.26
N ASP A 473 21.43 -4.44 18.95
CA ASP A 473 21.59 -4.96 17.59
C ASP A 473 20.24 -5.33 16.94
N LEU A 474 19.26 -5.71 17.77
CA LEU A 474 17.92 -6.03 17.28
C LEU A 474 17.21 -4.81 16.67
N PHE A 475 17.46 -3.61 17.21
CA PHE A 475 16.83 -2.36 16.77
C PHE A 475 17.67 -1.60 15.72
N GLY A 476 18.93 -1.99 15.55
CA GLY A 476 19.83 -1.42 14.55
C GLY A 476 20.88 -0.46 15.12
N PRO A 477 21.82 -0.01 14.28
CA PRO A 477 23.03 0.67 14.73
C PRO A 477 22.80 2.05 15.37
N THR A 478 21.69 2.72 15.04
CA THR A 478 21.36 4.06 15.57
C THR A 478 20.57 4.00 16.88
N SER A 479 20.26 2.80 17.38
CA SER A 479 19.37 2.62 18.54
C SER A 479 19.96 3.16 19.84
N GLU A 480 21.27 3.04 20.09
CA GLU A 480 21.90 3.55 21.31
C GLU A 480 21.87 5.08 21.35
N ASP A 481 22.28 5.75 20.27
CA ASP A 481 22.23 7.22 20.18
C ASP A 481 20.81 7.75 20.36
N LEU A 482 19.82 7.06 19.80
CA LEU A 482 18.42 7.45 19.93
C LEU A 482 17.90 7.23 21.35
N LEU A 483 18.27 6.12 22.01
CA LEU A 483 17.95 5.88 23.42
C LEU A 483 18.55 6.94 24.35
N ASP A 484 19.79 7.36 24.09
CA ASP A 484 20.43 8.41 24.90
C ASP A 484 19.74 9.77 24.68
N ARG A 485 19.31 10.12 23.46
CA ARG A 485 18.47 11.31 23.20
C ARG A 485 17.11 11.23 23.93
N LEU A 486 16.50 10.05 23.98
CA LEU A 486 15.24 9.84 24.72
C LEU A 486 15.43 9.97 26.23
N VAL A 487 16.64 9.66 26.75
CA VAL A 487 17.01 9.94 28.16
C VAL A 487 17.14 11.44 28.39
N ASP A 488 17.82 12.18 27.50
CA ASP A 488 17.98 13.63 27.60
C ASP A 488 16.65 14.36 27.52
N GLN A 489 15.70 13.86 26.74
CA GLN A 489 14.33 14.36 26.63
C GLN A 489 13.43 13.96 27.83
N GLY A 490 13.94 13.11 28.75
CA GLY A 490 13.23 12.70 29.95
C GLY A 490 12.23 11.55 29.76
N TYR A 491 12.10 10.96 28.59
CA TYR A 491 11.23 9.81 28.35
C TYR A 491 11.75 8.53 29.00
N LEU A 492 13.05 8.33 28.98
CA LEU A 492 13.70 7.14 29.51
C LEU A 492 14.69 7.49 30.64
N ARG A 493 15.06 6.49 31.42
CA ARG A 493 16.14 6.56 32.41
C ARG A 493 17.14 5.45 32.16
N LYS A 494 18.42 5.83 31.92
CA LYS A 494 19.54 4.88 31.79
C LYS A 494 20.00 4.42 33.17
N ARG A 495 20.20 3.11 33.34
CA ARG A 495 20.78 2.45 34.54
C ARG A 495 21.79 1.39 34.09
N PRO A 496 22.62 0.83 34.97
CA PRO A 496 23.57 -0.23 34.57
C PRO A 496 22.89 -1.44 33.88
N ALA A 497 21.64 -1.74 34.21
CA ALA A 497 20.88 -2.84 33.61
C ALA A 497 20.22 -2.49 32.28
N GLY A 498 20.28 -1.23 31.85
CA GLY A 498 19.67 -0.79 30.58
C GLY A 498 18.80 0.46 30.71
N TRP A 499 17.89 0.64 29.74
CA TRP A 499 16.98 1.79 29.62
C TRP A 499 15.57 1.42 30.09
N PHE A 500 14.98 2.30 30.91
CA PHE A 500 13.71 2.09 31.60
C PHE A 500 12.71 3.19 31.24
N TRP A 501 11.47 2.82 30.95
CA TRP A 501 10.35 3.74 30.87
C TRP A 501 10.02 4.32 32.26
N THR A 502 9.73 5.62 32.34
CA THR A 502 9.59 6.32 33.64
C THR A 502 8.25 7.01 33.86
N HIS A 503 7.38 6.98 32.85
CA HIS A 503 6.08 7.64 32.94
C HIS A 503 4.97 6.66 33.34
N PRO A 504 3.89 7.15 34.02
CA PRO A 504 2.74 6.31 34.37
C PRO A 504 1.88 5.96 33.17
N GLU A 505 1.89 6.78 32.11
CA GLU A 505 1.12 6.54 30.89
C GLU A 505 1.72 5.41 30.07
N SER A 506 0.85 4.75 29.31
CA SER A 506 1.30 3.70 28.40
C SER A 506 2.13 4.29 27.24
N ALA A 507 3.37 3.85 27.11
CA ALA A 507 4.21 4.23 25.99
C ALA A 507 3.67 3.75 24.61
N ALA A 508 2.78 2.75 24.59
CA ALA A 508 2.13 2.31 23.37
C ALA A 508 1.32 3.42 22.69
N GLY A 509 0.76 4.34 23.48
CA GLY A 509 0.03 5.50 22.95
C GLY A 509 0.88 6.49 22.16
N MET A 510 2.22 6.43 22.29
CA MET A 510 3.13 7.26 21.49
C MET A 510 3.29 6.78 20.03
N VAL A 511 2.91 5.55 19.75
CA VAL A 511 3.04 4.94 18.42
C VAL A 511 1.67 4.91 17.74
N ASN A 512 1.54 5.62 16.63
CA ASN A 512 0.41 5.47 15.73
C ASN A 512 0.86 4.72 14.48
N LEU A 513 0.41 3.48 14.33
CA LEU A 513 0.84 2.61 13.22
C LEU A 513 0.35 3.09 11.84
N ARG A 514 -0.70 3.93 11.79
CA ARG A 514 -1.41 4.27 10.56
C ARG A 514 -1.47 5.77 10.26
N ALA A 515 -0.93 6.63 11.11
CA ALA A 515 -0.91 8.08 10.93
C ALA A 515 0.51 8.65 10.98
N ASP A 516 0.74 9.67 10.16
CA ASP A 516 2.04 10.28 9.92
C ASP A 516 2.34 11.47 10.86
N GLY A 517 2.19 11.30 12.16
CA GLY A 517 2.53 12.32 13.14
C GLY A 517 1.40 13.36 13.39
N GLY A 518 1.39 13.92 14.60
CA GLY A 518 0.28 14.74 15.10
C GLY A 518 -0.95 13.90 15.40
N GLY A 519 -1.64 14.14 16.50
CA GLY A 519 -2.88 13.42 16.85
C GLY A 519 -3.97 13.64 15.79
N PRO A 520 -4.99 12.76 15.72
CA PRO A 520 -6.14 13.00 14.87
C PRO A 520 -6.88 14.27 15.30
N VAL A 521 -7.25 15.10 14.32
CA VAL A 521 -8.06 16.29 14.54
C VAL A 521 -9.53 15.92 14.38
N SER A 522 -10.33 16.21 15.38
CA SER A 522 -11.77 15.93 15.41
C SER A 522 -12.56 16.93 14.57
N ILE A 523 -13.48 16.44 13.73
CA ILE A 523 -14.39 17.27 12.94
C ILE A 523 -15.76 17.22 13.60
N VAL A 524 -16.21 18.36 14.12
CA VAL A 524 -17.41 18.49 14.93
C VAL A 524 -18.42 19.40 14.24
N ASP A 525 -19.65 18.95 14.12
CA ASP A 525 -20.77 19.77 13.64
C ASP A 525 -21.12 20.82 14.69
N ALA A 526 -20.98 22.10 14.34
CA ALA A 526 -21.22 23.24 15.23
C ALA A 526 -22.68 23.38 15.69
N GLU A 527 -23.64 22.90 14.89
CA GLU A 527 -25.08 22.98 15.24
C GLU A 527 -25.50 21.88 16.21
N THR A 528 -24.98 20.67 16.03
CA THR A 528 -25.42 19.50 16.79
C THR A 528 -24.44 19.08 17.89
N GLY A 529 -23.19 19.55 17.86
CA GLY A 529 -22.10 19.10 18.71
C GLY A 529 -21.65 17.65 18.41
N SER A 530 -22.13 17.05 17.34
CA SER A 530 -21.80 15.66 16.99
C SER A 530 -20.44 15.54 16.30
N LEU A 531 -19.68 14.51 16.68
CA LEU A 531 -18.45 14.14 16.00
C LEU A 531 -18.79 13.51 14.66
N LEU A 532 -18.44 14.16 13.56
CA LEU A 532 -18.59 13.62 12.21
C LEU A 532 -17.49 12.62 11.85
N GLY A 533 -16.25 12.90 12.26
CA GLY A 533 -15.11 12.06 11.94
C GLY A 533 -13.80 12.67 12.45
N THR A 534 -12.69 12.11 12.01
CA THR A 534 -11.34 12.62 12.30
C THR A 534 -10.55 12.80 11.01
N MET A 535 -9.57 13.69 11.03
CA MET A 535 -8.64 13.98 9.95
C MET A 535 -7.21 14.01 10.49
N ASP A 536 -6.23 13.63 9.69
CA ASP A 536 -4.82 13.74 10.06
C ASP A 536 -4.38 15.21 10.11
N SER A 537 -3.63 15.57 11.16
CA SER A 537 -3.21 16.96 11.38
C SER A 537 -2.53 17.63 10.17
N PRO A 538 -1.64 16.99 9.40
CA PRO A 538 -1.06 17.62 8.22
C PRO A 538 -2.07 18.02 7.15
N GLN A 539 -3.18 17.32 7.02
CA GLN A 539 -4.22 17.58 6.01
C GLN A 539 -5.17 18.73 6.38
N THR A 540 -5.22 19.13 7.64
CA THR A 540 -6.16 20.15 8.10
C THR A 540 -5.96 21.50 7.42
N HIS A 541 -4.70 21.93 7.22
CA HIS A 541 -4.40 23.18 6.53
C HIS A 541 -4.86 23.21 5.07
N TYR A 542 -4.93 22.03 4.42
CA TYR A 542 -5.36 21.91 3.03
C TYR A 542 -6.87 21.72 2.86
N GLN A 543 -7.52 20.98 3.78
CA GLN A 543 -8.89 20.52 3.59
C GLN A 543 -9.88 21.05 4.63
N ALA A 544 -9.39 21.53 5.78
CA ALA A 544 -10.21 21.92 6.91
C ALA A 544 -9.76 23.26 7.55
N HIS A 545 -9.12 24.15 6.77
CA HIS A 545 -8.87 25.54 7.17
C HIS A 545 -10.19 26.32 7.27
N THR A 546 -10.23 27.38 8.06
CA THR A 546 -11.41 28.25 8.13
C THR A 546 -11.80 28.75 6.73
N GLY A 547 -13.08 28.65 6.38
CA GLY A 547 -13.63 28.98 5.07
C GLY A 547 -13.57 27.84 4.03
N ALA A 548 -12.95 26.69 4.34
CA ALA A 548 -12.95 25.53 3.46
C ALA A 548 -14.33 24.89 3.32
N ILE A 549 -14.60 24.28 2.16
CA ILE A 549 -15.74 23.36 1.97
C ILE A 549 -15.25 21.94 2.17
N TYR A 550 -15.59 21.38 3.32
CA TYR A 550 -15.31 19.99 3.68
C TYR A 550 -16.45 19.08 3.25
N VAL A 551 -16.14 17.93 2.66
CA VAL A 551 -17.15 16.95 2.22
C VAL A 551 -17.08 15.70 3.09
N HIS A 552 -18.20 15.35 3.74
CA HIS A 552 -18.34 14.14 4.56
C HIS A 552 -19.57 13.34 4.12
N GLN A 553 -19.36 12.08 3.74
CA GLN A 553 -20.45 11.15 3.28
C GLN A 553 -21.36 11.75 2.20
N GLY A 554 -20.81 12.57 1.29
CA GLY A 554 -21.56 13.21 0.21
C GLY A 554 -22.25 14.53 0.59
N GLU A 555 -22.23 14.91 1.85
CA GLU A 555 -22.72 16.19 2.35
C GLU A 555 -21.59 17.21 2.46
N SER A 556 -21.89 18.46 2.14
CA SER A 556 -20.93 19.57 2.20
C SER A 556 -21.06 20.37 3.48
N TYR A 557 -19.94 20.74 4.04
CA TYR A 557 -19.82 21.51 5.27
C TYR A 557 -18.88 22.69 5.08
N LEU A 558 -19.24 23.86 5.57
CA LEU A 558 -18.36 25.00 5.70
C LEU A 558 -17.54 24.87 6.99
N VAL A 559 -16.24 24.94 6.89
CA VAL A 559 -15.36 25.04 8.07
C VAL A 559 -15.46 26.44 8.66
N GLU A 560 -15.97 26.55 9.87
CA GLU A 560 -16.12 27.81 10.60
C GLU A 560 -14.87 28.17 11.40
N ASP A 561 -14.23 27.15 11.99
CA ASP A 561 -13.03 27.35 12.81
C ASP A 561 -12.12 26.11 12.77
N LEU A 562 -10.81 26.35 12.73
CA LEU A 562 -9.76 25.35 12.93
C LEU A 562 -9.00 25.71 14.22
N ASN A 563 -9.26 24.99 15.30
CA ASN A 563 -8.53 25.11 16.54
C ASN A 563 -7.42 24.04 16.62
N GLU A 564 -6.19 24.43 16.29
CA GLU A 564 -5.03 23.54 16.32
C GLU A 564 -4.64 23.12 17.74
N ALA A 565 -4.85 23.96 18.75
CA ALA A 565 -4.49 23.69 20.14
C ALA A 565 -5.38 22.58 20.74
N ASP A 566 -6.66 22.58 20.40
CA ASP A 566 -7.62 21.59 20.88
C ASP A 566 -7.80 20.41 19.90
N HIS A 567 -7.04 20.37 18.80
CA HIS A 567 -7.18 19.39 17.72
C HIS A 567 -8.64 19.23 17.26
N CYS A 568 -9.31 20.34 17.00
CA CYS A 568 -10.72 20.37 16.65
C CYS A 568 -11.01 21.30 15.48
N VAL A 569 -11.87 20.84 14.57
CA VAL A 569 -12.43 21.61 13.45
C VAL A 569 -13.93 21.70 13.63
N MET A 570 -14.45 22.93 13.68
CA MET A 570 -15.89 23.19 13.76
C MET A 570 -16.44 23.39 12.35
N VAL A 571 -17.47 22.63 12.00
CA VAL A 571 -18.08 22.67 10.66
C VAL A 571 -19.59 22.87 10.73
N ARG A 572 -20.17 23.54 9.71
CA ARG A 572 -21.62 23.71 9.58
C ARG A 572 -22.09 23.21 8.22
N ARG A 573 -23.18 22.48 8.18
CA ARG A 573 -23.77 21.94 6.95
C ARG A 573 -24.19 23.06 6.00
N VAL A 574 -23.78 22.95 4.72
CA VAL A 574 -24.08 23.94 3.66
C VAL A 574 -24.35 23.20 2.33
N ASN A 575 -24.91 23.94 1.38
CA ASN A 575 -25.08 23.45 0.01
C ASN A 575 -24.52 24.49 -0.97
N PRO A 576 -23.18 24.58 -1.10
CA PRO A 576 -22.54 25.58 -1.95
C PRO A 576 -22.56 25.16 -3.42
N ASP A 577 -22.49 26.13 -4.32
CA ASP A 577 -22.27 25.95 -5.76
C ASP A 577 -20.77 25.97 -6.15
N PHE A 578 -19.87 25.97 -5.15
CA PHE A 578 -18.43 26.00 -5.30
C PHE A 578 -17.74 25.00 -4.35
N TYR A 579 -16.49 24.69 -4.63
CA TYR A 579 -15.57 24.01 -3.73
C TYR A 579 -14.33 24.86 -3.49
N THR A 580 -13.51 24.52 -2.49
CA THR A 580 -12.31 25.25 -2.12
C THR A 580 -11.04 24.44 -2.42
N THR A 581 -9.97 25.14 -2.79
CA THR A 581 -8.65 24.55 -3.02
C THR A 581 -7.60 25.44 -2.34
N ALA A 582 -6.87 24.89 -1.39
CA ALA A 582 -5.78 25.57 -0.71
C ALA A 582 -4.61 25.84 -1.65
N ARG A 583 -3.85 26.92 -1.37
CA ARG A 583 -2.59 27.28 -2.04
C ARG A 583 -1.50 27.44 -1.00
N ASP A 584 -0.37 26.81 -1.27
CA ASP A 584 0.79 26.82 -0.39
C ASP A 584 2.04 27.36 -1.07
N VAL A 585 3.00 27.72 -0.23
CA VAL A 585 4.38 28.02 -0.61
C VAL A 585 5.27 27.02 0.10
N THR A 586 6.13 26.35 -0.67
CA THR A 586 7.05 25.33 -0.15
C THR A 586 8.49 25.78 -0.40
N GLN A 587 9.32 25.67 0.65
CA GLN A 587 10.76 25.90 0.62
C GLN A 587 11.48 24.66 1.12
N ILE A 588 12.68 24.42 0.60
CA ILE A 588 13.51 23.28 0.99
C ILE A 588 14.91 23.75 1.34
N GLU A 589 15.51 23.19 2.39
CA GLU A 589 16.85 23.44 2.89
C GLU A 589 17.60 22.11 2.99
N VAL A 590 18.83 22.05 2.49
CA VAL A 590 19.68 20.87 2.60
C VAL A 590 20.37 20.87 3.97
N LEU A 591 20.06 19.87 4.80
CA LEU A 591 20.67 19.74 6.13
C LEU A 591 21.95 18.92 6.08
N GLU A 592 21.92 17.78 5.36
CA GLU A 592 23.06 16.86 5.24
C GLU A 592 23.00 16.10 3.91
N THR A 593 24.15 15.98 3.26
CA THR A 593 24.32 15.12 2.08
C THR A 593 24.95 13.81 2.48
N SER A 594 24.16 12.74 2.49
CA SER A 594 24.61 11.41 2.91
C SER A 594 25.34 10.66 1.80
N ARG A 595 24.87 10.79 0.55
CA ARG A 595 25.44 10.13 -0.63
C ARG A 595 25.43 11.07 -1.84
N SER A 596 26.44 10.94 -2.71
CA SER A 596 26.51 11.66 -3.97
C SER A 596 27.10 10.82 -5.09
N VAL A 597 26.62 11.02 -6.29
CA VAL A 597 27.14 10.39 -7.52
C VAL A 597 27.30 11.48 -8.57
N GLN A 598 28.46 11.47 -9.25
CA GLN A 598 28.75 12.42 -10.32
C GLN A 598 28.42 11.82 -11.69
N TRP A 599 27.63 12.50 -12.49
CA TRP A 599 27.30 12.16 -13.87
C TRP A 599 27.82 13.27 -14.81
N GLY A 600 29.10 13.26 -15.14
CA GLY A 600 29.72 14.36 -15.88
C GLY A 600 29.58 15.69 -15.16
N ASP A 601 28.84 16.65 -15.76
CA ASP A 601 28.59 17.98 -15.19
C ASP A 601 27.36 18.02 -14.25
N VAL A 602 26.69 16.89 -14.04
CA VAL A 602 25.51 16.76 -13.17
C VAL A 602 25.89 16.01 -11.90
N THR A 603 25.41 16.46 -10.75
CA THR A 603 25.57 15.74 -9.48
C THR A 603 24.21 15.29 -8.95
N VAL A 604 24.11 14.03 -8.63
CA VAL A 604 22.93 13.46 -7.97
C VAL A 604 23.26 13.24 -6.51
N HIS A 605 22.44 13.75 -5.63
CA HIS A 605 22.63 13.68 -4.19
C HIS A 605 21.47 12.97 -3.51
N PHE A 606 21.73 12.40 -2.34
CA PHE A 606 20.72 11.90 -1.40
C PHE A 606 21.10 12.31 0.01
N GLY A 607 20.11 12.72 0.81
CA GLY A 607 20.38 13.11 2.20
C GLY A 607 19.16 13.68 2.91
N ASP A 608 19.44 14.40 4.01
CA ASP A 608 18.47 14.99 4.90
C ASP A 608 18.14 16.43 4.46
N VAL A 609 16.85 16.71 4.45
CA VAL A 609 16.34 18.05 4.09
C VAL A 609 15.28 18.49 5.09
N LYS A 610 15.13 19.80 5.19
CA LYS A 610 14.02 20.46 5.87
C LYS A 610 13.11 21.08 4.81
N VAL A 611 11.85 20.65 4.79
CA VAL A 611 10.81 21.19 3.92
C VAL A 611 9.88 22.04 4.77
N THR A 612 9.79 23.34 4.46
CA THR A 612 8.88 24.27 5.14
C THR A 612 7.73 24.61 4.20
N THR A 613 6.51 24.26 4.60
CA THR A 613 5.29 24.51 3.82
C THR A 613 4.34 25.40 4.59
N GLN A 614 3.78 26.41 3.92
CA GLN A 614 2.76 27.30 4.49
C GLN A 614 1.60 27.44 3.52
N VAL A 615 0.39 27.12 3.96
CA VAL A 615 -0.84 27.43 3.22
C VAL A 615 -1.14 28.92 3.41
N VAL A 616 -1.11 29.66 2.32
CA VAL A 616 -1.17 31.15 2.35
C VAL A 616 -2.50 31.70 1.85
N SER A 617 -3.26 30.93 1.09
CA SER A 617 -4.58 31.31 0.58
C SER A 617 -5.39 30.09 0.17
N PHE A 618 -6.67 30.31 -0.12
CA PHE A 618 -7.50 29.32 -0.82
C PHE A 618 -8.34 29.96 -1.91
N GLN A 619 -8.64 29.18 -2.92
CA GLN A 619 -9.49 29.58 -4.04
C GLN A 619 -10.85 28.94 -3.93
N ARG A 620 -11.90 29.71 -4.25
CA ARG A 620 -13.24 29.21 -4.49
C ARG A 620 -13.37 28.91 -5.98
N LYS A 621 -13.79 27.70 -6.33
CA LYS A 621 -13.98 27.26 -7.72
C LYS A 621 -15.41 26.76 -7.93
N ALA A 622 -16.04 27.16 -9.00
CA ALA A 622 -17.38 26.70 -9.37
C ALA A 622 -17.41 25.18 -9.56
N LEU A 623 -18.43 24.48 -9.03
CA LEU A 623 -18.53 23.01 -9.04
C LEU A 623 -18.57 22.41 -10.47
N ILE A 624 -19.13 23.11 -11.43
CA ILE A 624 -19.34 22.61 -12.80
C ILE A 624 -18.24 23.09 -13.75
N SER A 625 -17.97 24.40 -13.76
CA SER A 625 -17.03 24.99 -14.71
C SER A 625 -15.58 24.99 -14.25
N ASN A 626 -15.31 24.73 -12.96
CA ASN A 626 -14.02 24.90 -12.32
C ASN A 626 -13.45 26.34 -12.39
N GLU A 627 -14.29 27.32 -12.76
CA GLU A 627 -13.93 28.73 -12.83
C GLU A 627 -13.58 29.26 -11.43
N ILE A 628 -12.52 30.06 -11.34
CA ILE A 628 -12.11 30.69 -10.09
C ILE A 628 -13.04 31.84 -9.78
N LEU A 629 -13.83 31.70 -8.73
CA LEU A 629 -14.80 32.70 -8.27
C LEU A 629 -14.16 33.75 -7.36
N GLY A 630 -13.04 33.41 -6.73
CA GLY A 630 -12.29 34.32 -5.85
C GLY A 630 -11.16 33.59 -5.14
N GLU A 631 -10.27 34.39 -4.52
CA GLU A 631 -9.16 33.89 -3.70
C GLU A 631 -9.14 34.67 -2.39
N GLU A 632 -8.97 33.98 -1.26
CA GLU A 632 -8.93 34.58 0.07
C GLU A 632 -7.62 34.19 0.76
N PRO A 633 -6.93 35.16 1.42
CA PRO A 633 -5.71 34.88 2.16
C PRO A 633 -6.01 34.08 3.43
N LEU A 634 -5.00 33.30 3.87
CA LEU A 634 -5.01 32.56 5.13
C LEU A 634 -3.77 32.92 5.94
N GLU A 635 -3.95 33.06 7.26
CA GLU A 635 -2.88 33.29 8.22
C GLU A 635 -2.59 32.01 9.02
N LEU A 636 -2.20 30.94 8.32
CA LEU A 636 -1.82 29.68 8.94
C LEU A 636 -0.32 29.63 9.20
N GLY A 637 0.07 28.96 10.28
CA GLY A 637 1.48 28.75 10.61
C GLY A 637 2.21 27.94 9.55
N ALA A 638 3.48 28.23 9.33
CA ALA A 638 4.35 27.36 8.54
C ALA A 638 4.58 26.04 9.28
N ARG A 639 4.70 24.95 8.52
CA ARG A 639 4.96 23.62 9.03
C ARG A 639 6.28 23.10 8.48
N ASP A 640 7.13 22.60 9.36
CA ASP A 640 8.42 22.00 9.02
C ASP A 640 8.31 20.48 8.96
N LEU A 641 8.83 19.92 7.87
CA LEU A 641 9.00 18.49 7.66
C LEU A 641 10.49 18.18 7.52
N PHE A 642 11.05 17.45 8.47
CA PHE A 642 12.39 16.89 8.38
C PHE A 642 12.31 15.52 7.73
N THR A 643 12.90 15.37 6.52
CA THR A 643 12.73 14.17 5.70
C THR A 643 13.96 13.87 4.85
N LYS A 644 13.86 12.83 4.01
CA LYS A 644 14.88 12.45 3.03
C LYS A 644 14.48 12.93 1.64
N ALA A 645 15.51 13.36 0.87
CA ALA A 645 15.34 13.75 -0.52
C ALA A 645 16.43 13.18 -1.42
N VAL A 646 16.11 12.99 -2.69
CA VAL A 646 17.04 12.91 -3.79
C VAL A 646 16.98 14.22 -4.56
N TRP A 647 18.15 14.78 -4.95
CA TRP A 647 18.16 15.98 -5.74
C TRP A 647 19.24 15.98 -6.83
N PHE A 648 18.91 16.67 -7.92
CA PHE A 648 19.71 16.75 -9.12
C PHE A 648 20.19 18.18 -9.29
N VAL A 649 21.50 18.35 -9.32
CA VAL A 649 22.17 19.65 -9.47
C VAL A 649 22.82 19.73 -10.85
N VAL A 650 22.51 20.77 -11.61
CA VAL A 650 23.05 20.97 -12.96
C VAL A 650 23.55 22.41 -13.09
N ASP A 651 24.71 22.60 -13.71
CA ASP A 651 25.25 23.94 -13.92
C ASP A 651 24.60 24.68 -15.10
N ASN A 652 24.61 26.01 -15.05
CA ASN A 652 24.04 26.86 -16.10
C ASN A 652 24.72 26.68 -17.46
N ARG A 653 26.03 26.33 -17.48
CA ARG A 653 26.79 26.15 -18.73
C ARG A 653 26.31 24.95 -19.50
N SER A 654 26.05 23.85 -18.81
CA SER A 654 25.53 22.63 -19.41
C SER A 654 24.14 22.84 -20.02
N LEU A 655 23.27 23.62 -19.34
CA LEU A 655 21.95 23.98 -19.86
C LEU A 655 22.06 24.92 -21.09
N HIS A 656 22.91 25.94 -21.03
CA HIS A 656 23.18 26.79 -22.18
C HIS A 656 23.83 26.07 -23.35
N GLY A 657 24.76 25.13 -23.05
CA GLY A 657 25.38 24.28 -24.06
C GLY A 657 24.40 23.35 -24.77
N ALA A 658 23.27 23.02 -24.14
CA ALA A 658 22.16 22.29 -24.72
C ALA A 658 21.13 23.18 -25.45
N GLY A 659 21.33 24.51 -25.47
CA GLY A 659 20.49 25.47 -26.17
C GLY A 659 19.37 26.07 -25.35
N LEU A 660 19.30 25.83 -24.04
CA LEU A 660 18.32 26.45 -23.15
C LEU A 660 18.77 27.85 -22.75
N VAL A 661 17.83 28.80 -22.67
CA VAL A 661 18.05 30.16 -22.14
C VAL A 661 17.51 30.27 -20.71
N GLU A 662 18.03 31.21 -19.91
CA GLU A 662 17.68 31.33 -18.49
C GLU A 662 16.17 31.50 -18.22
N ALA A 663 15.46 32.15 -19.14
CA ALA A 663 14.00 32.30 -19.04
C ALA A 663 13.22 31.00 -19.13
N GLU A 664 13.80 29.98 -19.73
CA GLU A 664 13.19 28.62 -19.89
C GLU A 664 13.47 27.69 -18.67
N PHE A 665 14.51 28.00 -17.88
CA PHE A 665 14.92 27.16 -16.76
C PHE A 665 13.77 26.85 -15.76
N PRO A 666 13.01 27.83 -15.27
CA PRO A 666 11.92 27.53 -14.33
C PRO A 666 10.88 26.59 -14.91
N GLY A 667 10.49 26.79 -16.17
CA GLY A 667 9.51 25.93 -16.85
C GLY A 667 10.03 24.53 -17.12
N ALA A 668 11.31 24.41 -17.51
CA ALA A 668 11.97 23.13 -17.78
C ALA A 668 12.10 22.28 -16.50
N LEU A 669 12.61 22.89 -15.42
CA LEU A 669 12.81 22.23 -14.12
C LEU A 669 11.48 21.77 -13.52
N HIS A 670 10.46 22.62 -13.53
CA HIS A 670 9.15 22.37 -12.98
C HIS A 670 8.41 21.25 -13.76
N ALA A 671 8.47 21.26 -15.08
CA ALA A 671 7.89 20.21 -15.91
C ALA A 671 8.60 18.86 -15.72
N ALA A 672 9.94 18.88 -15.61
CA ALA A 672 10.72 17.68 -15.32
C ALA A 672 10.45 17.12 -13.92
N GLU A 673 10.32 17.98 -12.89
CA GLU A 673 9.95 17.60 -11.52
C GLU A 673 8.60 16.90 -11.47
N HIS A 674 7.56 17.50 -12.06
CA HIS A 674 6.21 16.93 -12.07
C HIS A 674 6.18 15.53 -12.71
N ALA A 675 6.81 15.40 -13.86
CA ALA A 675 6.88 14.13 -14.56
C ALA A 675 7.70 13.10 -13.76
N ALA A 676 8.81 13.52 -13.15
CA ALA A 676 9.65 12.64 -12.33
C ALA A 676 8.86 12.11 -11.11
N ILE A 677 8.12 12.97 -10.39
CA ILE A 677 7.23 12.55 -9.31
C ILE A 677 6.18 11.56 -9.82
N GLY A 678 5.58 11.84 -10.99
CA GLY A 678 4.61 10.95 -11.62
C GLY A 678 5.17 9.56 -11.94
N LEU A 679 6.42 9.47 -12.35
CA LEU A 679 7.10 8.23 -12.76
C LEU A 679 7.88 7.53 -11.62
N LEU A 680 8.05 8.14 -10.45
CA LEU A 680 8.76 7.52 -9.32
C LEU A 680 8.16 6.16 -8.89
N PRO A 681 6.82 5.95 -8.92
CA PRO A 681 6.24 4.64 -8.61
C PRO A 681 6.71 3.50 -9.51
N LEU A 682 7.33 3.78 -10.65
CA LEU A 682 7.95 2.77 -11.52
C LEU A 682 9.11 2.04 -10.84
N VAL A 683 9.86 2.74 -9.97
CA VAL A 683 11.08 2.23 -9.30
C VAL A 683 10.94 2.09 -7.79
N ALA A 684 10.00 2.81 -7.17
CA ALA A 684 9.69 2.77 -5.75
C ALA A 684 8.20 2.50 -5.54
N SER A 685 7.84 1.67 -4.56
CA SER A 685 6.43 1.31 -4.27
C SER A 685 5.68 2.46 -3.56
N SER A 686 5.77 3.69 -4.08
CA SER A 686 5.15 4.88 -3.54
C SER A 686 3.79 5.17 -4.18
N ASP A 687 2.91 5.85 -3.45
CA ASP A 687 1.82 6.60 -4.07
C ASP A 687 2.31 8.02 -4.41
N ARG A 688 1.72 8.66 -5.42
CA ARG A 688 2.04 10.04 -5.77
C ARG A 688 1.86 11.00 -4.58
N TRP A 689 0.97 10.65 -3.64
CA TRP A 689 0.69 11.46 -2.46
C TRP A 689 1.76 11.33 -1.36
N ASP A 690 2.60 10.30 -1.41
CA ASP A 690 3.70 10.06 -0.47
C ASP A 690 4.96 10.87 -0.80
N ILE A 691 4.97 11.56 -1.96
CA ILE A 691 6.14 12.23 -2.53
C ILE A 691 5.83 13.71 -2.74
N GLY A 692 6.77 14.57 -2.41
CA GLY A 692 6.77 15.98 -2.78
C GLY A 692 7.95 16.34 -3.66
N GLY A 693 7.92 17.54 -4.25
CA GLY A 693 9.02 18.07 -5.00
C GLY A 693 9.12 19.59 -4.91
N VAL A 694 10.31 20.07 -5.17
CA VAL A 694 10.63 21.51 -5.32
C VAL A 694 11.66 21.64 -6.41
N SER A 695 11.43 22.54 -7.35
CA SER A 695 12.40 22.89 -8.40
C SER A 695 12.64 24.38 -8.45
N THR A 696 13.87 24.78 -8.66
CA THR A 696 14.26 26.19 -8.74
C THR A 696 15.43 26.41 -9.69
N ALA A 697 15.41 27.50 -10.43
CA ALA A 697 16.50 27.91 -11.30
C ALA A 697 17.74 28.39 -10.53
N LEU A 698 17.57 28.77 -9.25
CA LEU A 698 18.66 29.19 -8.37
C LEU A 698 18.29 28.80 -6.93
N HIS A 699 18.89 27.70 -6.44
CA HIS A 699 18.68 27.24 -5.07
C HIS A 699 19.69 27.89 -4.12
N ALA A 700 19.25 28.26 -2.93
CA ALA A 700 20.08 28.96 -1.96
C ALA A 700 21.33 28.17 -1.54
N ASP A 701 21.19 26.84 -1.32
CA ASP A 701 22.29 26.01 -0.82
C ASP A 701 23.19 25.49 -1.95
N THR A 702 22.67 25.28 -3.16
CA THR A 702 23.46 24.75 -4.28
C THR A 702 24.00 25.85 -5.20
N GLY A 703 23.39 27.04 -5.20
CA GLY A 703 23.77 28.17 -6.04
C GLY A 703 23.48 28.02 -7.54
N VAL A 704 22.78 26.96 -7.94
CA VAL A 704 22.51 26.59 -9.35
C VAL A 704 21.12 25.95 -9.50
N PRO A 705 20.65 25.70 -10.73
CA PRO A 705 19.41 24.98 -10.99
C PRO A 705 19.36 23.62 -10.33
N THR A 706 18.31 23.36 -9.58
CA THR A 706 18.17 22.14 -8.78
C THR A 706 16.73 21.63 -8.79
N ILE A 707 16.57 20.31 -8.91
CA ILE A 707 15.31 19.60 -8.75
C ILE A 707 15.42 18.71 -7.51
N PHE A 708 14.51 18.87 -6.56
CA PHE A 708 14.36 18.01 -5.38
C PHE A 708 13.13 17.15 -5.52
N VAL A 709 13.26 15.87 -5.11
CA VAL A 709 12.13 14.96 -4.89
C VAL A 709 12.31 14.36 -3.51
N TYR A 710 11.32 14.55 -2.64
CA TYR A 710 11.44 14.18 -1.22
C TYR A 710 10.26 13.32 -0.75
N ASP A 711 10.51 12.50 0.27
CA ASP A 711 9.49 11.72 0.95
C ASP A 711 8.56 12.63 1.75
N GLY A 712 7.25 12.49 1.58
CA GLY A 712 6.23 13.28 2.28
C GLY A 712 6.04 12.93 3.76
N HIS A 713 6.95 12.13 4.35
CA HIS A 713 6.84 11.58 5.70
C HIS A 713 8.05 11.98 6.57
N PRO A 714 7.85 12.25 7.87
CA PRO A 714 8.94 12.57 8.78
C PRO A 714 10.03 11.47 8.80
N GLY A 715 11.28 11.90 8.63
CA GLY A 715 12.44 10.99 8.58
C GLY A 715 12.55 10.15 7.31
N GLY A 716 11.60 10.29 6.37
CA GLY A 716 11.54 9.54 5.12
C GLY A 716 10.85 8.19 5.24
N ALA A 717 10.45 7.65 4.10
CA ALA A 717 9.84 6.31 3.95
C ALA A 717 10.69 5.37 3.07
N GLY A 718 11.83 5.87 2.57
CA GLY A 718 12.77 5.14 1.71
C GLY A 718 12.51 5.29 0.22
N PHE A 719 11.52 6.08 -0.20
CA PHE A 719 11.20 6.26 -1.62
C PHE A 719 12.25 7.12 -2.33
N ALA A 720 12.68 8.24 -1.71
CA ALA A 720 13.73 9.10 -2.22
C ALA A 720 15.08 8.35 -2.32
N GLU A 721 15.38 7.48 -1.33
CA GLU A 721 16.56 6.62 -1.38
C GLU A 721 16.54 5.69 -2.60
N ARG A 722 15.39 5.05 -2.82
CA ARG A 722 15.19 4.18 -3.99
C ARG A 722 15.26 4.97 -5.29
N GLY A 723 14.73 6.21 -5.32
CA GLY A 723 14.88 7.15 -6.42
C GLY A 723 16.35 7.43 -6.74
N PHE A 724 17.19 7.66 -5.73
CA PHE A 724 18.63 7.83 -5.89
C PHE A 724 19.30 6.57 -6.48
N GLU A 725 19.02 5.37 -5.93
CA GLU A 725 19.61 4.11 -6.40
C GLU A 725 19.22 3.77 -7.85
N LYS A 726 18.05 4.19 -8.30
CA LYS A 726 17.49 3.89 -9.62
C LYS A 726 17.33 5.15 -10.49
N ALA A 727 18.06 6.22 -10.16
CA ALA A 727 17.91 7.53 -10.78
C ALA A 727 18.00 7.51 -12.31
N LYS A 728 18.95 6.75 -12.89
CA LYS A 728 19.09 6.62 -14.34
C LYS A 728 17.85 6.01 -14.99
N ILE A 729 17.35 4.89 -14.47
CA ILE A 729 16.16 4.20 -14.99
C ILE A 729 14.96 5.13 -14.88
N TRP A 730 14.78 5.74 -13.71
CA TRP A 730 13.68 6.63 -13.41
C TRP A 730 13.64 7.86 -14.32
N LEU A 731 14.76 8.61 -14.43
CA LEU A 731 14.81 9.80 -15.28
C LEU A 731 14.76 9.47 -16.79
N THR A 732 15.27 8.29 -17.20
CA THR A 732 15.11 7.82 -18.59
C THR A 732 13.64 7.60 -18.92
N ALA A 733 12.90 6.88 -18.09
CA ALA A 733 11.47 6.68 -18.25
C ALA A 733 10.70 8.00 -18.23
N THR A 734 11.09 8.93 -17.34
CA THR A 734 10.51 10.28 -17.26
C THR A 734 10.66 11.05 -18.56
N ARG A 735 11.88 11.12 -19.11
CA ARG A 735 12.15 11.79 -20.40
C ARG A 735 11.35 11.14 -21.53
N ASP A 736 11.34 9.81 -21.57
CA ASP A 736 10.72 9.06 -22.67
C ASP A 736 9.18 9.19 -22.61
N ALA A 737 8.59 9.22 -21.43
CA ALA A 737 7.15 9.50 -21.22
C ALA A 737 6.77 10.91 -21.73
N ILE A 738 7.54 11.95 -21.38
CA ILE A 738 7.28 13.32 -21.86
C ILE A 738 7.42 13.38 -23.37
N LYS A 739 8.45 12.75 -23.93
CA LYS A 739 8.76 12.75 -25.37
C LYS A 739 7.71 12.01 -26.20
N ALA A 740 7.19 10.91 -25.68
CA ALA A 740 6.18 10.10 -26.36
C ALA A 740 4.79 10.76 -26.40
N CYS A 741 4.50 11.71 -25.50
CA CYS A 741 3.22 12.38 -25.46
C CYS A 741 3.05 13.31 -26.66
N GLU A 742 1.93 13.21 -27.38
CA GLU A 742 1.63 13.94 -28.60
C GLU A 742 1.17 15.40 -28.39
N CYS A 743 0.96 15.83 -27.13
CA CYS A 743 0.52 17.20 -26.84
C CYS A 743 1.64 18.24 -27.12
N ASP A 744 1.27 19.46 -27.51
CA ASP A 744 2.22 20.51 -27.84
C ASP A 744 2.89 21.16 -26.61
N ASN A 745 2.11 21.52 -25.59
CA ASN A 745 2.56 22.38 -24.50
C ASN A 745 2.53 21.75 -23.10
N GLY A 746 2.29 20.45 -23.02
CA GLY A 746 2.15 19.75 -21.76
C GLY A 746 0.68 19.50 -21.34
N CYS A 747 0.39 18.28 -20.90
CA CYS A 747 -0.94 17.82 -20.50
C CYS A 747 -0.84 16.94 -19.24
N PRO A 748 -1.97 16.51 -18.65
CA PRO A 748 -1.96 15.62 -17.50
C PRO A 748 -1.22 14.28 -17.74
N SER A 749 -1.21 13.76 -18.98
CA SER A 749 -0.47 12.55 -19.36
C SER A 749 1.06 12.71 -19.38
N CYS A 750 1.61 13.90 -19.20
CA CYS A 750 3.07 14.10 -19.26
C CYS A 750 3.65 15.00 -18.17
N VAL A 751 3.35 16.32 -18.14
CA VAL A 751 4.03 17.27 -17.25
C VAL A 751 3.11 18.02 -16.28
N GLN A 752 1.79 17.95 -16.43
CA GLN A 752 0.89 18.59 -15.49
C GLN A 752 0.68 17.73 -14.24
N SER A 753 0.66 18.37 -13.08
CA SER A 753 0.42 17.72 -11.79
C SER A 753 -0.86 18.24 -11.13
N PRO A 754 -1.76 17.36 -10.67
CA PRO A 754 -2.94 17.79 -9.92
C PRO A 754 -2.61 18.37 -8.54
N LYS A 755 -1.36 18.18 -8.05
CA LYS A 755 -0.86 18.69 -6.78
C LYS A 755 -0.21 20.06 -6.89
N CYS A 756 -0.02 20.60 -8.09
CA CYS A 756 0.74 21.81 -8.30
C CYS A 756 0.07 23.04 -7.67
N GLY A 757 0.69 23.63 -6.63
CA GLY A 757 0.27 24.89 -6.00
C GLY A 757 0.31 26.10 -6.96
N ASN A 758 1.16 26.04 -8.00
CA ASN A 758 1.37 27.10 -9.00
C ASN A 758 0.48 26.97 -10.25
N LYS A 759 -0.59 26.15 -10.23
CA LYS A 759 -1.50 25.94 -11.38
C LYS A 759 -0.76 25.47 -12.64
N ASN A 760 0.23 24.61 -12.48
CA ASN A 760 1.03 24.12 -13.60
C ASN A 760 1.67 25.25 -14.44
N ASN A 761 2.12 26.34 -13.81
CA ASN A 761 2.73 27.47 -14.48
C ASN A 761 3.96 28.03 -13.70
N PRO A 762 5.12 28.24 -14.34
CA PRO A 762 5.38 27.91 -15.74
C PRO A 762 5.67 26.42 -15.93
N LEU A 763 5.26 25.85 -17.07
CA LEU A 763 5.69 24.52 -17.54
C LEU A 763 6.20 24.66 -18.98
N ASP A 764 7.35 24.04 -19.27
CA ASP A 764 7.91 23.94 -20.61
C ASP A 764 8.28 22.49 -20.93
N LYS A 765 7.44 21.85 -21.74
CA LYS A 765 7.60 20.45 -22.14
C LYS A 765 8.87 20.21 -22.97
N ALA A 766 9.16 21.08 -23.95
CA ALA A 766 10.30 20.93 -24.85
C ALA A 766 11.62 21.15 -24.10
N ALA A 767 11.65 22.20 -23.27
CA ALA A 767 12.80 22.50 -22.43
C ALA A 767 13.04 21.38 -21.38
N ALA A 768 11.98 20.76 -20.83
CA ALA A 768 12.11 19.64 -19.89
C ALA A 768 12.74 18.40 -20.54
N ILE A 769 12.39 18.08 -21.80
CA ILE A 769 13.02 16.97 -22.54
C ILE A 769 14.52 17.25 -22.72
N THR A 770 14.88 18.50 -23.08
CA THR A 770 16.27 18.93 -23.25
C THR A 770 17.04 18.84 -21.93
N LEU A 771 16.48 19.37 -20.84
CA LEU A 771 17.04 19.30 -19.49
C LEU A 771 17.28 17.85 -19.06
N LEU A 772 16.30 16.96 -19.19
CA LEU A 772 16.45 15.53 -18.86
C LEU A 772 17.50 14.86 -19.75
N GLY A 773 17.66 15.31 -21.01
CA GLY A 773 18.75 14.89 -21.88
C GLY A 773 20.12 15.28 -21.32
N VAL A 774 20.27 16.48 -20.76
CA VAL A 774 21.50 16.93 -20.10
C VAL A 774 21.76 16.10 -18.84
N LEU A 775 20.74 15.91 -17.98
CA LEU A 775 20.88 15.11 -16.75
C LEU A 775 21.34 13.68 -17.04
N LEU A 776 20.90 13.09 -18.13
CA LEU A 776 21.16 11.70 -18.49
C LEU A 776 22.40 11.48 -19.35
N LYS A 777 23.07 12.51 -19.85
CA LYS A 777 24.14 12.43 -20.85
C LYS A 777 25.27 11.49 -20.43
N ASP A 778 25.71 11.60 -19.18
CA ASP A 778 26.82 10.81 -18.62
C ASP A 778 26.35 9.95 -17.42
N ALA A 779 25.03 9.63 -17.35
CA ALA A 779 24.46 8.84 -16.26
C ALA A 779 25.03 7.41 -16.23
N THR A 780 25.43 6.94 -15.05
CA THR A 780 26.03 5.62 -14.79
C THR A 780 25.08 4.66 -14.09
#